data_43cae0c13fbac97e2e8a8ed59a631a5f
#
_entry.id   43cae0c13fbac97e2e8a8ed59a631a5f
#
_cell.length_a   1.000
_cell.length_b   1.000
_cell.length_c   1.000
_cell.angle_alpha   90.00
_cell.angle_beta   90.00
_cell.angle_gamma   90.00
#
_symmetry.space_group_name_H-M   'P 1'
#
loop_
_entity.id
_entity.type
_entity.pdbx_description
1 polymer ?
#
loop_
_entity_poly.entity_id
_entity_poly.type
_entity_poly.pdbx_seq_one_letter_code
_entity_poly.pdbx_strand_id
1 'polypeptide(L)'
;MSNLIDAGNTKWGSSVLKRNPVYLNAINILHQLIISQSERVKLITDVESLHTFARIINRTRRRDIGEFTVRKPETLKVKFTNDQATLYNELLRIQANILIQLHGDRGIRFMMTTIMRQASSCIHGLRPFLEDILTRRFDELGFNNGDMGQDASEASPELMTTPQIVEAVKKLLAFTEKMSDVDTKVEELIKTIQNKQSMQNNKVMVFSSFRHTLRHLFEKLSACGIRVGIIHGGVKDDERVILRDRFKSDRQLTDSLDVLLFSEVGCEGLDYQFCDCLINYDLPWNPQAIEQRIGRIDRNGQKSESISIINIITEGTIDCDIYDKCLSRIGVFNSSIGDSEEILGEVTQEIYNIVEQYILNPEERAKKELQIADNAIRKMQEQQRLEEEKHTFFGLDLSEEVMKNEMQDATNIHLSAQAIAQLVETYLEKRFGTDKQYILGEGTLKTLRLNAENRNVLLTDFLSLDKQANPVYKAWENYLTNKTAFEKITFDGEYATEHQDTTFIMPTHPLVKQAINCFADDPVQCYLSVKTTELPVGKYPFIVYEWQYKGVKPDNELVVITSNNIDSKLMLKLIYNSSDFSSEQSTAPFDELEQTHFTLWKATKEKYLTEAQQIIRFKLESLVSSQQGQVRAIENQLSKTTNERIKVMRQGQLERLEQSFNEKQEKLKGEIDKCDIISSKLVVGILRVEN
;
A
#
# COMPACT_ATOMS: atom_id res chain seq x y z
N MET A 1 19.65 4.83 21.43
CA MET A 1 20.88 4.06 21.70
C MET A 1 20.58 2.75 22.44
N SER A 2 19.91 2.77 23.63
CA SER A 2 19.56 1.54 24.37
C SER A 2 18.83 0.54 23.48
N ASN A 3 17.72 0.94 22.87
CA ASN A 3 16.89 0.07 22.01
C ASN A 3 17.67 -0.52 20.81
N LEU A 4 18.62 0.23 20.24
CA LEU A 4 19.44 -0.26 19.13
C LEU A 4 20.45 -1.32 19.62
N ILE A 5 20.99 -1.13 20.82
CA ILE A 5 21.88 -2.10 21.48
C ILE A 5 21.09 -3.37 21.85
N ASP A 6 19.87 -3.20 22.39
CA ASP A 6 19.00 -4.31 22.78
C ASP A 6 18.56 -5.11 21.55
N ALA A 7 18.21 -4.45 20.45
CA ALA A 7 17.95 -5.10 19.17
C ALA A 7 19.15 -5.92 18.68
N GLY A 8 20.36 -5.39 18.81
CA GLY A 8 21.60 -6.11 18.49
C GLY A 8 21.88 -7.32 19.40
N ASN A 9 21.33 -7.36 20.60
CA ASN A 9 21.52 -8.48 21.55
C ASN A 9 20.52 -9.62 21.35
N THR A 10 19.46 -9.43 20.55
CA THR A 10 18.54 -10.51 20.18
C THR A 10 19.24 -11.60 19.36
N LYS A 11 18.67 -12.81 19.28
CA LYS A 11 19.22 -13.91 18.45
C LYS A 11 19.39 -13.50 16.99
N TRP A 12 18.43 -12.80 16.43
CA TRP A 12 18.49 -12.24 15.08
C TRP A 12 19.50 -11.10 15.00
N GLY A 13 19.45 -10.14 15.90
CA GLY A 13 20.35 -8.98 15.91
C GLY A 13 21.81 -9.34 16.07
N SER A 14 22.15 -10.37 16.88
CA SER A 14 23.52 -10.84 17.04
C SER A 14 24.10 -11.48 15.77
N SER A 15 23.25 -12.11 14.96
CA SER A 15 23.67 -12.73 13.70
C SER A 15 23.61 -11.79 12.50
N VAL A 16 22.72 -10.82 12.49
CA VAL A 16 22.45 -9.94 11.35
C VAL A 16 22.88 -8.50 11.62
N LEU A 17 22.37 -7.84 12.68
CA LEU A 17 22.64 -6.42 12.93
C LEU A 17 24.08 -6.13 13.34
N LYS A 18 24.66 -6.87 14.29
CA LYS A 18 26.02 -6.62 14.79
C LYS A 18 27.11 -6.76 13.72
N ARG A 19 26.80 -7.37 12.59
CA ARG A 19 27.70 -7.50 11.43
C ARG A 19 27.43 -6.49 10.34
N ASN A 20 26.33 -5.74 10.44
CA ASN A 20 25.93 -4.76 9.45
C ASN A 20 26.75 -3.47 9.61
N PRO A 21 27.49 -3.02 8.57
CA PRO A 21 28.28 -1.79 8.63
C PRO A 21 27.45 -0.55 9.00
N VAL A 22 26.21 -0.46 8.52
CA VAL A 22 25.31 0.65 8.82
C VAL A 22 24.95 0.67 10.32
N TYR A 23 24.68 -0.49 10.91
CA TYR A 23 24.42 -0.61 12.35
C TYR A 23 25.63 -0.18 13.19
N LEU A 24 26.83 -0.65 12.81
CA LEU A 24 28.08 -0.30 13.52
C LEU A 24 28.36 1.20 13.42
N ASN A 25 28.16 1.79 12.25
CA ASN A 25 28.30 3.23 12.05
C ASN A 25 27.28 4.02 12.87
N ALA A 26 26.01 3.60 12.89
CA ALA A 26 24.97 4.22 13.69
C ALA A 26 25.30 4.20 15.19
N ILE A 27 25.77 3.07 15.71
CA ILE A 27 26.24 2.95 17.10
C ILE A 27 27.42 3.90 17.39
N ASN A 28 28.40 3.98 16.48
CA ASN A 28 29.55 4.86 16.64
C ASN A 28 29.15 6.35 16.68
N ILE A 29 28.23 6.77 15.79
CA ILE A 29 27.72 8.14 15.79
C ILE A 29 26.96 8.44 17.07
N LEU A 30 26.13 7.52 17.58
CA LEU A 30 25.38 7.67 18.82
C LEU A 30 26.25 7.73 20.08
N HIS A 31 27.52 7.33 20.02
CA HIS A 31 28.49 7.48 21.10
C HIS A 31 29.16 8.87 21.13
N GLN A 32 29.00 9.68 20.10
CA GLN A 32 29.55 11.03 20.06
C GLN A 32 28.77 11.97 20.99
N LEU A 33 29.49 12.86 21.68
CA LEU A 33 28.88 13.83 22.62
C LEU A 33 28.07 14.92 21.90
N ILE A 34 28.43 15.25 20.66
CA ILE A 34 27.75 16.26 19.83
C ILE A 34 27.52 15.66 18.46
N ILE A 35 26.26 15.61 18.04
CA ILE A 35 25.83 15.13 16.71
C ILE A 35 25.23 16.33 15.99
N SER A 36 25.73 16.66 14.81
CA SER A 36 25.20 17.72 13.96
C SER A 36 23.79 17.36 13.44
N GLN A 37 23.01 18.35 13.01
CA GLN A 37 21.65 18.13 12.51
C GLN A 37 21.65 17.24 11.24
N SER A 38 22.61 17.44 10.35
CA SER A 38 22.77 16.62 9.14
C SER A 38 23.14 15.16 9.46
N GLU A 39 23.99 14.94 10.46
CA GLU A 39 24.33 13.59 10.92
C GLU A 39 23.14 12.90 11.59
N ARG A 40 22.28 13.65 12.29
CA ARG A 40 21.05 13.10 12.88
C ARG A 40 20.07 12.61 11.82
N VAL A 41 19.84 13.41 10.76
CA VAL A 41 18.98 13.02 9.64
C VAL A 41 19.53 11.76 8.96
N LYS A 42 20.83 11.74 8.67
CA LYS A 42 21.49 10.57 8.08
C LYS A 42 21.38 9.34 8.99
N LEU A 43 21.54 9.51 10.30
CA LEU A 43 21.43 8.44 11.28
C LEU A 43 20.01 7.82 11.30
N ILE A 44 18.97 8.63 11.15
CA ILE A 44 17.59 8.13 11.07
C ILE A 44 17.42 7.27 9.82
N THR A 45 17.82 7.77 8.66
CA THR A 45 17.77 7.04 7.39
C THR A 45 18.57 5.74 7.48
N ASP A 46 19.75 5.78 8.09
CA ASP A 46 20.60 4.61 8.30
C ASP A 46 19.92 3.58 9.19
N VAL A 47 19.28 3.99 10.30
CA VAL A 47 18.55 3.09 11.21
C VAL A 47 17.32 2.50 10.53
N GLU A 48 16.55 3.30 9.80
CA GLU A 48 15.39 2.81 9.01
C GLU A 48 15.82 1.80 7.94
N SER A 49 16.97 2.00 7.31
CA SER A 49 17.52 1.08 6.32
C SER A 49 17.92 -0.30 6.87
N LEU A 50 18.06 -0.43 8.21
CA LEU A 50 18.36 -1.70 8.88
C LEU A 50 17.19 -2.67 8.88
N HIS A 51 15.97 -2.21 8.63
CA HIS A 51 14.79 -3.08 8.52
C HIS A 51 14.93 -4.02 7.30
N THR A 52 14.60 -5.30 7.49
CA THR A 52 14.77 -6.35 6.46
C THR A 52 14.12 -6.00 5.12
N PHE A 53 12.99 -5.30 5.15
CA PHE A 53 12.21 -4.92 3.97
C PHE A 53 12.31 -3.43 3.60
N ALA A 54 13.21 -2.66 4.22
CA ALA A 54 13.33 -1.22 4.01
C ALA A 54 13.50 -0.79 2.53
N ARG A 55 14.05 -1.68 1.68
CA ARG A 55 14.23 -1.43 0.25
C ARG A 55 13.01 -1.76 -0.63
N ILE A 56 12.04 -2.48 -0.07
CA ILE A 56 10.87 -3.00 -0.80
C ILE A 56 9.61 -2.28 -0.35
N ILE A 57 9.59 -1.81 0.90
CA ILE A 57 8.43 -1.15 1.50
C ILE A 57 8.77 0.32 1.74
N ASN A 58 8.06 1.20 1.05
CA ASN A 58 8.01 2.62 1.39
C ASN A 58 6.69 2.86 2.13
N ARG A 59 6.76 3.17 3.43
CA ARG A 59 5.58 3.40 4.27
C ARG A 59 5.41 4.89 4.50
N THR A 60 4.45 5.49 3.82
CA THR A 60 4.03 6.87 4.08
C THR A 60 2.95 6.85 5.17
N ARG A 61 3.17 7.55 6.26
CA ARG A 61 2.24 7.62 7.38
C ARG A 61 1.18 8.68 7.11
N ARG A 62 -0.01 8.48 7.62
CA ARG A 62 -1.13 9.42 7.48
C ARG A 62 -0.78 10.82 8.00
N ARG A 63 -0.13 10.90 9.15
CA ARG A 63 0.35 12.16 9.75
C ARG A 63 1.37 12.92 8.90
N ASP A 64 2.08 12.22 8.00
CA ASP A 64 3.12 12.81 7.15
C ASP A 64 2.54 13.48 5.89
N ILE A 65 1.23 13.30 5.61
CA ILE A 65 0.57 13.76 4.37
C ILE A 65 -0.28 15.04 4.57
N GLY A 66 -0.56 15.45 5.83
CA GLY A 66 -1.33 16.67 6.13
C GLY A 66 -2.76 16.44 6.62
N GLU A 67 -3.65 17.41 6.41
CA GLU A 67 -5.01 17.40 6.96
C GLU A 67 -5.89 16.28 6.37
N PHE A 68 -6.49 15.48 7.27
CA PHE A 68 -7.45 14.45 6.93
C PHE A 68 -8.87 14.86 7.29
N THR A 69 -9.82 14.23 6.61
CA THR A 69 -11.25 14.43 6.83
C THR A 69 -11.64 14.07 8.27
N VAL A 70 -12.51 14.86 8.87
CA VAL A 70 -13.01 14.60 10.22
C VAL A 70 -13.92 13.37 10.21
N ARG A 71 -13.60 12.36 11.02
CA ARG A 71 -14.44 11.17 11.21
C ARG A 71 -15.59 11.49 12.17
N LYS A 72 -16.83 11.17 11.78
CA LYS A 72 -18.03 11.28 12.60
C LYS A 72 -18.62 9.89 12.85
N PRO A 73 -18.14 9.18 13.88
CA PRO A 73 -18.71 7.88 14.21
C PRO A 73 -20.04 8.01 14.91
N GLU A 74 -20.99 7.15 14.50
CA GLU A 74 -22.31 7.00 15.11
C GLU A 74 -22.59 5.52 15.31
N THR A 75 -23.25 5.15 16.42
CA THR A 75 -23.62 3.77 16.68
C THR A 75 -25.10 3.66 16.94
N LEU A 76 -25.77 2.92 16.08
CA LEU A 76 -27.19 2.64 16.16
C LEU A 76 -27.39 1.26 16.81
N LYS A 77 -27.99 1.23 18.00
CA LYS A 77 -28.29 -0.01 18.70
C LYS A 77 -29.74 -0.42 18.43
N VAL A 78 -29.90 -1.61 17.88
CA VAL A 78 -31.22 -2.23 17.59
C VAL A 78 -31.48 -3.41 18.51
N LYS A 79 -32.75 -3.73 18.76
CA LYS A 79 -33.14 -4.86 19.60
C LYS A 79 -33.75 -5.98 18.78
N PHE A 80 -33.43 -7.19 19.13
CA PHE A 80 -34.14 -8.36 18.61
C PHE A 80 -35.61 -8.32 18.98
N THR A 81 -36.46 -8.87 18.13
CA THR A 81 -37.83 -9.26 18.52
C THR A 81 -37.77 -10.46 19.47
N ASN A 82 -38.87 -10.76 20.17
CA ASN A 82 -38.85 -11.85 21.16
C ASN A 82 -38.53 -13.22 20.56
N ASP A 83 -38.97 -13.50 19.34
CA ASP A 83 -38.68 -14.72 18.59
C ASP A 83 -37.20 -14.76 18.12
N GLN A 84 -36.69 -13.67 17.63
CA GLN A 84 -35.25 -13.53 17.28
C GLN A 84 -34.35 -13.71 18.50
N ALA A 85 -34.68 -13.07 19.62
CA ALA A 85 -33.95 -13.23 20.88
C ALA A 85 -33.99 -14.69 21.37
N THR A 86 -35.13 -15.37 21.22
CA THR A 86 -35.27 -16.78 21.59
C THR A 86 -34.37 -17.66 20.72
N LEU A 87 -34.36 -17.45 19.40
CA LEU A 87 -33.48 -18.17 18.47
C LEU A 87 -32.00 -17.96 18.81
N TYR A 88 -31.60 -16.70 19.05
CA TYR A 88 -30.22 -16.36 19.38
C TYR A 88 -29.78 -17.00 20.70
N ASN A 89 -30.59 -16.97 21.74
CA ASN A 89 -30.31 -17.60 23.01
C ASN A 89 -30.21 -19.12 22.90
N GLU A 90 -31.09 -19.76 22.10
CA GLU A 90 -31.02 -21.19 21.84
C GLU A 90 -29.75 -21.56 21.05
N LEU A 91 -29.32 -20.73 20.10
CA LEU A 91 -28.04 -20.87 19.42
C LEU A 91 -26.87 -20.89 20.43
N LEU A 92 -26.82 -19.92 21.37
CA LEU A 92 -25.79 -19.86 22.39
C LEU A 92 -25.80 -21.12 23.29
N ARG A 93 -27.00 -21.62 23.65
CA ARG A 93 -27.15 -22.84 24.45
C ARG A 93 -26.65 -24.10 23.73
N ILE A 94 -27.00 -24.24 22.45
CA ILE A 94 -26.54 -25.35 21.60
C ILE A 94 -25.02 -25.30 21.44
N GLN A 95 -24.48 -24.12 21.17
CA GLN A 95 -23.06 -23.90 21.05
C GLN A 95 -22.29 -24.32 22.31
N ALA A 96 -22.73 -23.84 23.48
CA ALA A 96 -22.12 -24.21 24.76
C ALA A 96 -22.10 -25.74 24.98
N ASN A 97 -23.23 -26.40 24.68
CA ASN A 97 -23.36 -27.87 24.85
C ASN A 97 -22.40 -28.64 23.92
N ILE A 98 -22.30 -28.24 22.65
CA ILE A 98 -21.41 -28.89 21.66
C ILE A 98 -19.95 -28.73 22.07
N LEU A 99 -19.56 -27.54 22.49
CA LEU A 99 -18.17 -27.28 22.86
C LEU A 99 -17.73 -27.93 24.15
N ILE A 100 -18.66 -28.15 25.10
CA ILE A 100 -18.42 -28.95 26.32
C ILE A 100 -18.20 -30.43 25.96
N GLN A 101 -18.97 -30.96 25.01
CA GLN A 101 -18.92 -32.37 24.62
C GLN A 101 -17.72 -32.75 23.75
N LEU A 102 -17.25 -31.83 22.94
CA LEU A 102 -16.22 -32.07 21.92
C LEU A 102 -14.91 -31.33 22.27
N HIS A 103 -14.36 -31.61 23.45
CA HIS A 103 -13.16 -31.01 23.96
C HIS A 103 -12.01 -30.95 22.93
N GLY A 104 -11.66 -29.75 22.47
CA GLY A 104 -10.39 -29.46 21.79
C GLY A 104 -10.39 -29.41 20.26
N ASP A 105 -11.51 -29.68 19.58
CA ASP A 105 -11.56 -29.61 18.12
C ASP A 105 -11.69 -28.15 17.64
N ARG A 106 -10.61 -27.61 17.03
CA ARG A 106 -10.55 -26.24 16.50
C ARG A 106 -11.58 -26.01 15.41
N GLY A 107 -11.82 -26.96 14.50
CA GLY A 107 -12.75 -26.82 13.38
C GLY A 107 -14.19 -26.62 13.85
N ILE A 108 -14.59 -27.32 14.93
CA ILE A 108 -15.92 -27.19 15.53
C ILE A 108 -16.10 -25.81 16.17
N ARG A 109 -15.10 -25.33 16.90
CA ARG A 109 -15.11 -23.98 17.50
C ARG A 109 -15.29 -22.93 16.43
N PHE A 110 -14.48 -23.02 15.37
CA PHE A 110 -14.56 -22.13 14.23
C PHE A 110 -15.96 -22.07 13.62
N MET A 111 -16.56 -23.23 13.32
CA MET A 111 -17.90 -23.32 12.74
C MET A 111 -18.95 -22.69 13.66
N MET A 112 -18.94 -23.03 14.94
CA MET A 112 -19.92 -22.50 15.88
C MET A 112 -19.78 -20.99 16.07
N THR A 113 -18.56 -20.48 16.11
CA THR A 113 -18.29 -19.04 16.17
C THR A 113 -18.80 -18.33 14.91
N THR A 114 -18.62 -18.94 13.74
CA THR A 114 -19.10 -18.38 12.47
C THR A 114 -20.65 -18.35 12.40
N ILE A 115 -21.33 -19.40 12.86
CA ILE A 115 -22.79 -19.44 12.97
C ILE A 115 -23.30 -18.32 13.89
N MET A 116 -22.63 -18.11 15.03
CA MET A 116 -22.97 -17.06 15.98
C MET A 116 -22.76 -15.66 15.41
N ARG A 117 -21.66 -15.43 14.72
CA ARG A 117 -21.37 -14.15 14.03
C ARG A 117 -22.38 -13.87 12.93
N GLN A 118 -22.77 -14.88 12.14
CA GLN A 118 -23.83 -14.75 11.13
C GLN A 118 -25.17 -14.34 11.76
N ALA A 119 -25.53 -14.97 12.90
CA ALA A 119 -26.75 -14.64 13.63
C ALA A 119 -26.72 -13.21 14.20
N SER A 120 -25.56 -12.75 14.71
CA SER A 120 -25.37 -11.36 15.18
C SER A 120 -25.40 -10.34 14.04
N SER A 121 -24.86 -10.71 12.87
CA SER A 121 -24.91 -9.88 11.66
C SER A 121 -26.32 -9.74 11.15
N CYS A 122 -26.93 -10.86 10.76
CA CYS A 122 -28.29 -10.92 10.22
C CYS A 122 -28.96 -12.24 10.58
N ILE A 123 -29.94 -12.19 11.47
CA ILE A 123 -30.60 -13.41 11.93
C ILE A 123 -31.47 -14.06 10.83
N HIS A 124 -32.01 -13.28 9.89
CA HIS A 124 -32.72 -13.77 8.71
C HIS A 124 -31.81 -14.45 7.70
N GLY A 125 -30.54 -14.03 7.63
CA GLY A 125 -29.49 -14.67 6.84
C GLY A 125 -28.99 -16.00 7.43
N LEU A 126 -29.38 -16.32 8.68
CA LEU A 126 -28.96 -17.54 9.34
C LEU A 126 -29.54 -18.80 8.69
N ARG A 127 -30.80 -18.77 8.28
CA ARG A 127 -31.47 -19.93 7.65
C ARG A 127 -30.73 -20.41 6.39
N PRO A 128 -30.56 -19.61 5.33
CA PRO A 128 -29.84 -20.04 4.14
C PRO A 128 -28.37 -20.44 4.44
N PHE A 129 -27.74 -19.79 5.41
CA PHE A 129 -26.40 -20.17 5.86
C PHE A 129 -26.37 -21.59 6.47
N LEU A 130 -27.34 -21.95 7.32
CA LEU A 130 -27.47 -23.28 7.90
C LEU A 130 -27.82 -24.34 6.85
N GLU A 131 -28.64 -24.01 5.85
CA GLU A 131 -28.98 -24.87 4.72
C GLU A 131 -27.73 -25.17 3.87
N ASP A 132 -26.87 -24.19 3.63
CA ASP A 132 -25.62 -24.38 2.89
C ASP A 132 -24.62 -25.27 3.67
N ILE A 133 -24.57 -25.18 4.99
CA ILE A 133 -23.80 -26.12 5.82
C ILE A 133 -24.29 -27.56 5.59
N LEU A 134 -25.59 -27.81 5.62
CA LEU A 134 -26.15 -29.14 5.44
C LEU A 134 -25.97 -29.70 4.02
N THR A 135 -26.01 -28.83 3.01
CA THR A 135 -25.81 -29.20 1.59
C THR A 135 -24.35 -29.24 1.18
N ARG A 136 -23.41 -28.98 2.09
CA ARG A 136 -21.96 -28.91 1.85
C ARG A 136 -21.54 -27.89 0.79
N ARG A 137 -22.28 -26.77 0.67
CA ARG A 137 -21.91 -25.65 -0.22
C ARG A 137 -20.95 -24.69 0.48
N PHE A 138 -19.77 -25.17 0.83
CA PHE A 138 -18.80 -24.39 1.60
C PHE A 138 -18.27 -23.16 0.85
N ASP A 139 -18.26 -23.17 -0.48
CA ASP A 139 -17.87 -22.02 -1.30
C ASP A 139 -18.81 -20.81 -1.11
N GLU A 140 -20.09 -21.06 -0.78
CA GLU A 140 -21.10 -20.04 -0.55
C GLU A 140 -20.99 -19.41 0.85
N LEU A 141 -20.38 -20.11 1.80
CA LEU A 141 -20.26 -19.63 3.19
C LEU A 141 -19.35 -18.41 3.34
N GLY A 142 -18.53 -18.14 2.31
CA GLY A 142 -17.74 -16.89 2.23
C GLY A 142 -16.73 -16.73 3.35
N PHE A 143 -16.10 -17.84 3.79
CA PHE A 143 -15.03 -17.79 4.77
C PHE A 143 -13.86 -16.96 4.24
N ASN A 144 -13.72 -15.75 4.74
CA ASN A 144 -12.58 -14.90 4.42
C ASN A 144 -11.45 -15.19 5.39
N ASN A 145 -10.31 -15.65 4.86
CA ASN A 145 -9.09 -15.94 5.62
C ASN A 145 -8.52 -14.71 6.37
N GLY A 146 -8.97 -13.48 6.04
CA GLY A 146 -8.46 -12.24 6.62
C GLY A 146 -8.92 -11.97 8.05
N ASP A 147 -10.15 -12.35 8.40
CA ASP A 147 -10.74 -12.04 9.72
C ASP A 147 -10.40 -13.05 10.81
N MET A 148 -9.99 -14.26 10.43
CA MET A 148 -9.90 -15.41 11.33
C MET A 148 -8.50 -16.07 11.39
N GLY A 149 -7.46 -15.43 10.85
CA GLY A 149 -6.09 -15.94 10.92
C GLY A 149 -5.85 -17.27 10.17
N GLN A 150 -4.73 -17.93 10.45
CA GLN A 150 -4.33 -19.19 9.81
C GLN A 150 -5.25 -20.39 10.09
N ASP A 151 -6.11 -20.30 11.09
CA ASP A 151 -6.97 -21.42 11.55
C ASP A 151 -8.08 -21.77 10.53
N ALA A 152 -8.49 -20.82 9.66
CA ALA A 152 -9.49 -21.08 8.63
C ALA A 152 -9.01 -22.04 7.52
N SER A 153 -7.69 -22.10 7.29
CA SER A 153 -7.09 -23.02 6.31
C SER A 153 -6.95 -24.47 6.80
N GLU A 154 -7.07 -24.69 8.12
CA GLU A 154 -6.96 -26.00 8.76
C GLU A 154 -8.32 -26.68 8.97
N ALA A 155 -9.44 -25.95 8.82
CA ALA A 155 -10.78 -26.51 8.92
C ALA A 155 -11.11 -27.35 7.68
N SER A 156 -10.88 -28.65 7.73
CA SER A 156 -11.25 -29.52 6.62
C SER A 156 -12.78 -29.63 6.51
N PRO A 157 -13.34 -29.70 5.27
CA PRO A 157 -14.79 -29.87 5.06
C PRO A 157 -15.39 -31.08 5.79
N GLU A 158 -14.59 -32.08 6.09
CA GLU A 158 -15.01 -33.32 6.78
C GLU A 158 -15.32 -33.07 8.25
N LEU A 159 -14.58 -32.19 8.94
CA LEU A 159 -14.81 -31.81 10.34
C LEU A 159 -16.10 -30.97 10.51
N MET A 160 -16.50 -30.23 9.47
CA MET A 160 -17.69 -29.37 9.49
C MET A 160 -19.02 -30.15 9.44
N THR A 161 -19.01 -31.43 9.15
CA THR A 161 -20.21 -32.27 9.00
C THR A 161 -20.27 -33.46 9.98
N THR A 162 -19.79 -33.23 11.19
CA THR A 162 -19.96 -34.26 12.26
C THR A 162 -21.44 -34.46 12.59
N PRO A 163 -21.90 -35.66 12.98
CA PRO A 163 -23.30 -35.92 13.31
C PRO A 163 -23.87 -34.94 14.32
N GLN A 164 -23.06 -34.50 15.28
CA GLN A 164 -23.46 -33.56 16.34
C GLN A 164 -23.76 -32.16 15.76
N ILE A 165 -22.92 -31.67 14.83
CA ILE A 165 -23.14 -30.37 14.14
C ILE A 165 -24.39 -30.45 13.26
N VAL A 166 -24.55 -31.53 12.51
CA VAL A 166 -25.74 -31.75 11.66
C VAL A 166 -27.01 -31.74 12.48
N GLU A 167 -27.02 -32.41 13.65
CA GLU A 167 -28.18 -32.40 14.54
C GLU A 167 -28.47 -31.01 15.12
N ALA A 168 -27.42 -30.30 15.54
CA ALA A 168 -27.53 -28.92 16.03
C ALA A 168 -28.07 -27.97 14.96
N VAL A 169 -27.56 -28.03 13.73
CA VAL A 169 -28.00 -27.22 12.60
C VAL A 169 -29.49 -27.51 12.28
N LYS A 170 -29.90 -28.77 12.28
CA LYS A 170 -31.33 -29.14 12.09
C LYS A 170 -32.22 -28.59 13.19
N LYS A 171 -31.79 -28.60 14.45
CA LYS A 171 -32.53 -27.99 15.56
C LYS A 171 -32.66 -26.47 15.36
N LEU A 172 -31.57 -25.79 14.99
CA LEU A 172 -31.60 -24.36 14.73
C LEU A 172 -32.53 -23.99 13.54
N LEU A 173 -32.50 -24.79 12.47
CA LEU A 173 -33.42 -24.59 11.32
C LEU A 173 -34.89 -24.66 11.75
N ALA A 174 -35.28 -25.58 12.64
CA ALA A 174 -36.63 -25.64 13.13
C ALA A 174 -37.08 -24.38 13.92
N PHE A 175 -36.14 -23.71 14.58
CA PHE A 175 -36.41 -22.41 15.21
C PHE A 175 -36.53 -21.28 14.18
N THR A 176 -35.74 -21.28 13.09
CA THR A 176 -35.87 -20.25 12.04
C THR A 176 -37.20 -20.28 11.32
N GLU A 177 -37.88 -21.42 11.25
CA GLU A 177 -39.23 -21.54 10.64
C GLU A 177 -40.34 -20.81 11.41
N LYS A 178 -40.13 -20.57 12.70
CA LYS A 178 -41.09 -19.89 13.59
C LYS A 178 -40.86 -18.40 13.71
N MET A 179 -39.80 -17.90 13.05
CA MET A 179 -39.38 -16.50 13.15
C MET A 179 -40.29 -15.60 12.32
N SER A 180 -40.63 -14.43 12.84
CA SER A 180 -41.40 -13.40 12.12
C SER A 180 -40.58 -12.77 11.01
N ASP A 181 -41.25 -12.18 10.00
CA ASP A 181 -40.60 -11.46 8.90
C ASP A 181 -40.12 -10.04 9.28
N VAL A 182 -40.31 -9.62 10.52
CA VAL A 182 -39.91 -8.32 11.02
C VAL A 182 -38.38 -8.30 11.19
N ASP A 183 -37.71 -7.37 10.53
CA ASP A 183 -36.24 -7.21 10.61
C ASP A 183 -35.89 -5.79 11.07
N THR A 184 -35.85 -5.62 12.38
CA THR A 184 -35.58 -4.32 13.02
C THR A 184 -34.24 -3.71 12.60
N LYS A 185 -33.25 -4.55 12.30
CA LYS A 185 -31.92 -4.09 11.89
C LYS A 185 -31.92 -3.57 10.45
N VAL A 186 -32.61 -4.25 9.56
CA VAL A 186 -32.80 -3.79 8.16
C VAL A 186 -33.69 -2.54 8.12
N GLU A 187 -34.75 -2.46 8.94
CA GLU A 187 -35.60 -1.26 9.03
C GLU A 187 -34.78 -0.03 9.41
N GLU A 188 -33.89 -0.13 10.39
CA GLU A 188 -33.00 0.97 10.79
C GLU A 188 -31.98 1.31 9.70
N LEU A 189 -31.45 0.30 8.98
CA LEU A 189 -30.60 0.54 7.81
C LEU A 189 -31.35 1.32 6.71
N ILE A 190 -32.57 0.90 6.36
CA ILE A 190 -33.40 1.55 5.34
C ILE A 190 -33.66 3.01 5.73
N LYS A 191 -34.03 3.27 6.96
CA LYS A 191 -34.30 4.61 7.50
C LYS A 191 -33.05 5.49 7.40
N THR A 192 -31.87 4.94 7.78
CA THR A 192 -30.57 5.62 7.69
C THR A 192 -30.23 5.97 6.24
N ILE A 193 -30.42 5.03 5.31
CA ILE A 193 -30.18 5.26 3.88
C ILE A 193 -31.16 6.32 3.35
N GLN A 194 -32.45 6.25 3.68
CA GLN A 194 -33.46 7.24 3.25
C GLN A 194 -33.14 8.65 3.73
N ASN A 195 -32.65 8.79 4.97
CA ASN A 195 -32.19 10.07 5.48
C ASN A 195 -31.00 10.60 4.65
N LYS A 196 -30.06 9.75 4.30
CA LYS A 196 -28.90 10.11 3.46
C LYS A 196 -29.30 10.47 2.04
N GLN A 197 -30.36 9.86 1.49
CA GLN A 197 -30.90 10.19 0.16
C GLN A 197 -31.39 11.63 0.03
N SER A 198 -31.75 12.31 1.13
CA SER A 198 -32.14 13.72 1.14
C SER A 198 -30.95 14.69 1.05
N MET A 199 -29.71 14.22 1.23
CA MET A 199 -28.50 15.04 1.23
C MET A 199 -27.93 15.23 -0.19
N GLN A 200 -27.04 16.20 -0.35
CA GLN A 200 -26.37 16.50 -1.62
C GLN A 200 -25.54 15.28 -2.10
N ASN A 201 -24.72 14.71 -1.24
CA ASN A 201 -24.06 13.43 -1.49
C ASN A 201 -24.94 12.31 -0.93
N ASN A 202 -25.61 11.58 -1.83
CA ASN A 202 -26.55 10.51 -1.47
C ASN A 202 -25.91 9.12 -1.45
N LYS A 203 -24.63 9.01 -1.71
CA LYS A 203 -23.91 7.73 -1.85
C LYS A 203 -23.66 7.11 -0.49
N VAL A 204 -23.92 5.80 -0.38
CA VAL A 204 -23.74 5.03 0.85
C VAL A 204 -23.03 3.72 0.56
N MET A 205 -21.92 3.45 1.26
CA MET A 205 -21.26 2.16 1.29
C MET A 205 -21.73 1.37 2.50
N VAL A 206 -22.15 0.12 2.32
CA VAL A 206 -22.58 -0.77 3.40
C VAL A 206 -21.70 -2.01 3.41
N PHE A 207 -21.10 -2.31 4.54
CA PHE A 207 -20.21 -3.45 4.71
C PHE A 207 -20.87 -4.55 5.54
N SER A 208 -20.69 -5.80 5.09
CA SER A 208 -20.97 -7.00 5.86
C SER A 208 -19.96 -8.10 5.55
N SER A 209 -19.56 -8.83 6.58
CA SER A 209 -18.62 -9.97 6.46
C SER A 209 -19.28 -11.18 5.76
N PHE A 210 -20.61 -11.24 5.68
CA PHE A 210 -21.36 -12.43 5.28
C PHE A 210 -22.11 -12.27 3.96
N ARG A 211 -21.91 -13.17 3.01
CA ARG A 211 -22.62 -13.19 1.72
C ARG A 211 -24.14 -13.31 1.86
N HIS A 212 -24.60 -14.14 2.79
CA HIS A 212 -26.04 -14.30 3.04
C HIS A 212 -26.68 -13.01 3.57
N THR A 213 -25.96 -12.29 4.43
CA THR A 213 -26.39 -10.95 4.86
C THR A 213 -26.46 -9.98 3.67
N LEU A 214 -25.41 -9.92 2.82
CA LEU A 214 -25.40 -9.03 1.66
C LEU A 214 -26.55 -9.34 0.68
N ARG A 215 -26.85 -10.62 0.43
CA ARG A 215 -27.97 -11.04 -0.42
C ARG A 215 -29.31 -10.61 0.17
N HIS A 216 -29.54 -10.85 1.46
CA HIS A 216 -30.72 -10.43 2.18
C HIS A 216 -30.91 -8.90 2.12
N LEU A 217 -29.85 -8.13 2.36
CA LEU A 217 -29.86 -6.68 2.26
C LEU A 217 -30.19 -6.20 0.84
N PHE A 218 -29.60 -6.84 -0.17
CA PHE A 218 -29.88 -6.50 -1.57
C PHE A 218 -31.37 -6.67 -1.91
N GLU A 219 -31.97 -7.80 -1.52
CA GLU A 219 -33.37 -8.08 -1.75
C GLU A 219 -34.28 -7.06 -1.05
N LYS A 220 -34.03 -6.78 0.23
CA LYS A 220 -34.83 -5.84 1.04
C LYS A 220 -34.68 -4.41 0.54
N LEU A 221 -33.47 -3.94 0.25
CA LEU A 221 -33.24 -2.58 -0.26
C LEU A 221 -33.83 -2.39 -1.67
N SER A 222 -33.69 -3.39 -2.56
CA SER A 222 -34.28 -3.36 -3.90
C SER A 222 -35.83 -3.33 -3.84
N ALA A 223 -36.43 -4.09 -2.92
CA ALA A 223 -37.86 -4.08 -2.71
C ALA A 223 -38.40 -2.70 -2.23
N CYS A 224 -37.57 -1.91 -1.55
CA CYS A 224 -37.87 -0.54 -1.16
C CYS A 224 -37.60 0.50 -2.27
N GLY A 225 -37.21 0.08 -3.48
CA GLY A 225 -36.92 0.96 -4.61
C GLY A 225 -35.55 1.67 -4.53
N ILE A 226 -34.66 1.24 -3.65
CA ILE A 226 -33.31 1.78 -3.55
C ILE A 226 -32.45 1.13 -4.65
N ARG A 227 -31.69 1.93 -5.39
CA ARG A 227 -30.77 1.45 -6.44
C ARG A 227 -29.50 0.93 -5.80
N VAL A 228 -29.39 -0.39 -5.65
CA VAL A 228 -28.34 -1.06 -4.91
C VAL A 228 -27.51 -1.99 -5.81
N GLY A 229 -26.21 -2.07 -5.56
CA GLY A 229 -25.29 -3.04 -6.15
C GLY A 229 -24.58 -3.86 -5.07
N ILE A 230 -24.01 -5.01 -5.45
CA ILE A 230 -23.23 -5.87 -4.55
C ILE A 230 -21.86 -6.10 -5.15
N ILE A 231 -20.81 -5.95 -4.32
CA ILE A 231 -19.44 -6.33 -4.65
C ILE A 231 -18.90 -7.30 -3.59
N HIS A 232 -18.57 -8.52 -4.01
CA HIS A 232 -17.97 -9.54 -3.19
C HIS A 232 -16.81 -10.25 -3.92
N GLY A 233 -16.07 -11.11 -3.25
CA GLY A 233 -14.88 -11.78 -3.83
C GLY A 233 -15.13 -12.59 -5.11
N GLY A 234 -16.37 -12.98 -5.41
CA GLY A 234 -16.73 -13.68 -6.65
C GLY A 234 -17.06 -12.76 -7.83
N VAL A 235 -17.12 -11.44 -7.64
CA VAL A 235 -17.38 -10.47 -8.72
C VAL A 235 -16.09 -10.23 -9.50
N LYS A 236 -16.13 -10.29 -10.82
CA LYS A 236 -14.96 -10.05 -11.70
C LYS A 236 -14.51 -8.60 -11.63
N ASP A 237 -13.23 -8.36 -11.84
CA ASP A 237 -12.64 -7.01 -11.74
C ASP A 237 -13.29 -6.01 -12.70
N ASP A 238 -13.57 -6.40 -13.94
CA ASP A 238 -14.27 -5.54 -14.92
C ASP A 238 -15.67 -5.14 -14.44
N GLU A 239 -16.39 -6.06 -13.81
CA GLU A 239 -17.72 -5.80 -13.26
C GLU A 239 -17.67 -4.90 -12.03
N ARG A 240 -16.63 -5.03 -11.21
CA ARG A 240 -16.39 -4.13 -10.06
C ARG A 240 -16.18 -2.69 -10.51
N VAL A 241 -15.41 -2.48 -11.59
CA VAL A 241 -15.19 -1.16 -12.18
C VAL A 241 -16.51 -0.57 -12.67
N ILE A 242 -17.32 -1.34 -13.39
CA ILE A 242 -18.63 -0.90 -13.88
C ILE A 242 -19.55 -0.51 -12.71
N LEU A 243 -19.63 -1.32 -11.65
CA LEU A 243 -20.45 -1.04 -10.47
C LEU A 243 -19.96 0.23 -9.73
N ARG A 244 -18.63 0.42 -9.64
CA ARG A 244 -18.02 1.63 -9.08
C ARG A 244 -18.42 2.87 -9.89
N ASP A 245 -18.32 2.82 -11.21
CA ASP A 245 -18.62 3.95 -12.08
C ASP A 245 -20.11 4.31 -12.04
N ARG A 246 -21.01 3.32 -12.01
CA ARG A 246 -22.44 3.51 -11.76
C ARG A 246 -22.71 4.11 -10.38
N PHE A 247 -21.93 3.75 -9.37
CA PHE A 247 -22.04 4.30 -8.03
C PHE A 247 -21.47 5.73 -7.95
N LYS A 248 -20.40 6.06 -8.70
CA LYS A 248 -19.84 7.41 -8.81
C LYS A 248 -20.73 8.35 -9.60
N SER A 249 -21.57 7.84 -10.49
CA SER A 249 -22.36 8.63 -11.42
C SER A 249 -23.44 9.48 -10.72
N ASP A 250 -23.86 10.58 -11.40
CA ASP A 250 -24.86 11.50 -10.88
C ASP A 250 -26.20 10.78 -10.62
N ARG A 251 -26.86 11.16 -9.54
CA ARG A 251 -28.16 10.63 -9.11
C ARG A 251 -29.24 10.70 -10.20
N GLN A 252 -29.18 11.69 -11.08
CA GLN A 252 -30.16 11.91 -12.12
C GLN A 252 -30.14 10.84 -13.22
N LEU A 253 -28.98 10.14 -13.36
CA LEU A 253 -28.85 9.07 -14.34
C LEU A 253 -29.63 7.83 -13.88
N THR A 254 -30.39 7.24 -14.81
CA THR A 254 -31.24 6.07 -14.54
C THR A 254 -30.45 4.86 -14.08
N ASP A 255 -29.21 4.71 -14.54
CA ASP A 255 -28.31 3.59 -14.22
C ASP A 255 -27.43 3.86 -12.98
N SER A 256 -27.55 5.02 -12.34
CA SER A 256 -26.81 5.37 -11.14
C SER A 256 -27.21 4.50 -9.95
N LEU A 257 -26.23 4.11 -9.13
CA LEU A 257 -26.46 3.41 -7.86
C LEU A 257 -26.42 4.40 -6.69
N ASP A 258 -27.29 4.20 -5.71
CA ASP A 258 -27.34 4.99 -4.47
C ASP A 258 -26.59 4.29 -3.34
N VAL A 259 -26.61 2.96 -3.34
CA VAL A 259 -26.01 2.12 -2.32
C VAL A 259 -25.14 1.05 -2.96
N LEU A 260 -23.98 0.80 -2.37
CA LEU A 260 -23.12 -0.29 -2.75
C LEU A 260 -22.81 -1.16 -1.52
N LEU A 261 -23.16 -2.45 -1.62
CA LEU A 261 -22.94 -3.44 -0.58
C LEU A 261 -21.60 -4.13 -0.81
N PHE A 262 -20.78 -4.24 0.23
CA PHE A 262 -19.43 -4.81 0.14
C PHE A 262 -19.22 -5.97 1.10
N SER A 263 -18.57 -7.02 0.61
CA SER A 263 -17.80 -7.91 1.46
C SER A 263 -16.38 -7.36 1.65
N GLU A 264 -15.64 -7.85 2.65
CA GLU A 264 -14.27 -7.40 2.93
C GLU A 264 -13.34 -7.55 1.73
N VAL A 265 -13.34 -8.69 1.08
CA VAL A 265 -12.52 -8.95 -0.14
C VAL A 265 -13.01 -8.11 -1.33
N GLY A 266 -14.30 -7.81 -1.39
CA GLY A 266 -14.89 -7.05 -2.50
C GLY A 266 -14.43 -5.60 -2.60
N CYS A 267 -13.98 -5.01 -1.50
CA CYS A 267 -13.58 -3.60 -1.48
C CYS A 267 -12.10 -3.35 -1.85
N GLU A 268 -11.29 -4.39 -2.02
CA GLU A 268 -9.87 -4.24 -2.33
C GLU A 268 -9.64 -3.73 -3.75
N GLY A 269 -8.61 -2.88 -3.92
CA GLY A 269 -8.12 -2.43 -5.22
C GLY A 269 -8.83 -1.22 -5.84
N LEU A 270 -9.95 -0.73 -5.28
CA LEU A 270 -10.69 0.43 -5.80
C LEU A 270 -10.87 1.52 -4.74
N ASP A 271 -10.92 2.78 -5.20
CA ASP A 271 -11.08 3.96 -4.37
C ASP A 271 -12.50 4.53 -4.47
N TYR A 272 -13.03 4.95 -3.31
CA TYR A 272 -14.40 5.48 -3.16
C TYR A 272 -14.43 6.84 -2.43
N GLN A 273 -13.40 7.66 -2.59
CA GLN A 273 -13.24 8.96 -1.95
C GLN A 273 -14.29 10.02 -2.36
N PHE A 274 -15.15 9.70 -3.32
CA PHE A 274 -16.33 10.51 -3.65
C PHE A 274 -17.53 10.22 -2.74
N CYS A 275 -17.48 9.14 -1.95
CA CYS A 275 -18.51 8.77 -0.97
C CYS A 275 -18.06 9.23 0.42
N ASP A 276 -18.97 9.78 1.21
CA ASP A 276 -18.72 10.33 2.55
C ASP A 276 -19.49 9.59 3.65
N CYS A 277 -20.15 8.48 3.33
CA CYS A 277 -20.96 7.70 4.26
C CYS A 277 -20.63 6.20 4.16
N LEU A 278 -20.17 5.63 5.27
CA LEU A 278 -19.88 4.22 5.43
C LEU A 278 -20.75 3.66 6.55
N ILE A 279 -21.43 2.55 6.29
CA ILE A 279 -22.24 1.83 7.27
C ILE A 279 -21.64 0.44 7.48
N ASN A 280 -21.23 0.13 8.69
CA ASN A 280 -20.90 -1.22 9.12
C ASN A 280 -22.20 -1.89 9.58
N TYR A 281 -22.78 -2.77 8.76
CA TYR A 281 -23.96 -3.54 9.12
C TYR A 281 -23.63 -4.64 10.13
N ASP A 282 -22.42 -5.17 10.06
CA ASP A 282 -21.75 -5.94 11.11
C ASP A 282 -20.31 -5.44 11.31
N LEU A 283 -19.76 -5.72 12.48
CA LEU A 283 -18.42 -5.32 12.82
C LEU A 283 -17.46 -6.51 12.72
N PRO A 284 -16.35 -6.38 11.99
CA PRO A 284 -15.27 -7.32 12.11
C PRO A 284 -14.67 -7.22 13.52
N TRP A 285 -14.27 -8.35 14.08
CA TRP A 285 -13.62 -8.39 15.39
C TRP A 285 -12.15 -7.95 15.31
N ASN A 286 -11.64 -7.91 14.09
CA ASN A 286 -10.31 -7.37 13.79
C ASN A 286 -10.40 -5.84 13.61
N PRO A 287 -9.82 -5.04 14.52
CA PRO A 287 -9.82 -3.59 14.40
C PRO A 287 -9.12 -3.08 13.13
N GLN A 288 -8.14 -3.82 12.60
CA GLN A 288 -7.46 -3.48 11.35
C GLN A 288 -8.40 -3.58 10.15
N ALA A 289 -9.32 -4.56 10.13
CA ALA A 289 -10.33 -4.65 9.06
C ALA A 289 -11.28 -3.45 9.09
N ILE A 290 -11.61 -2.93 10.28
CA ILE A 290 -12.39 -1.69 10.43
C ILE A 290 -11.63 -0.50 9.79
N GLU A 291 -10.37 -0.34 10.12
CA GLU A 291 -9.52 0.71 9.53
C GLU A 291 -9.41 0.58 8.01
N GLN A 292 -9.30 -0.63 7.49
CA GLN A 292 -9.29 -0.90 6.05
C GLN A 292 -10.60 -0.49 5.37
N ARG A 293 -11.76 -0.79 6.00
CA ARG A 293 -13.07 -0.34 5.49
C ARG A 293 -13.14 1.19 5.46
N ILE A 294 -12.81 1.86 6.56
CA ILE A 294 -12.82 3.32 6.65
C ILE A 294 -11.85 3.93 5.63
N GLY A 295 -10.67 3.34 5.46
CA GLY A 295 -9.65 3.77 4.50
C GLY A 295 -10.09 3.74 3.03
N ARG A 296 -11.27 3.18 2.70
CA ARG A 296 -11.84 3.25 1.33
C ARG A 296 -12.43 4.61 1.00
N ILE A 297 -12.91 5.34 2.00
CA ILE A 297 -13.49 6.68 1.86
C ILE A 297 -12.62 7.76 2.50
N ASP A 298 -11.88 7.43 3.56
CA ASP A 298 -10.99 8.33 4.29
C ASP A 298 -9.59 8.31 3.68
N ARG A 299 -9.44 9.01 2.55
CA ARG A 299 -8.24 9.04 1.73
C ARG A 299 -7.90 10.43 1.25
N ASN A 300 -6.63 10.64 0.85
CA ASN A 300 -6.24 11.88 0.18
C ASN A 300 -7.10 12.07 -1.10
N GLY A 301 -7.68 13.26 -1.26
CA GLY A 301 -8.63 13.55 -2.33
C GLY A 301 -10.11 13.37 -1.96
N GLN A 302 -10.44 13.08 -0.69
CA GLN A 302 -11.82 13.14 -0.19
C GLN A 302 -12.37 14.57 -0.34
N LYS A 303 -13.54 14.69 -1.01
CA LYS A 303 -14.14 16.00 -1.32
C LYS A 303 -15.00 16.56 -0.18
N SER A 304 -15.38 15.72 0.77
CA SER A 304 -16.23 16.11 1.91
C SER A 304 -15.35 16.51 3.11
N GLU A 305 -15.73 17.56 3.82
CA GLU A 305 -15.02 18.01 5.05
C GLU A 305 -15.09 16.98 6.19
N SER A 306 -16.11 16.12 6.18
CA SER A 306 -16.27 15.05 7.16
C SER A 306 -16.87 13.81 6.54
N ILE A 307 -16.54 12.66 7.11
CA ILE A 307 -17.09 11.35 6.75
C ILE A 307 -17.93 10.80 7.89
N SER A 308 -19.07 10.21 7.55
CA SER A 308 -19.97 9.55 8.51
C SER A 308 -19.65 8.05 8.56
N ILE A 309 -19.38 7.53 9.75
CA ILE A 309 -19.11 6.11 10.00
C ILE A 309 -20.21 5.60 10.92
N ILE A 310 -21.17 4.85 10.37
CA ILE A 310 -22.34 4.38 11.10
C ILE A 310 -22.18 2.89 11.40
N ASN A 311 -22.27 2.51 12.66
CA ASN A 311 -22.21 1.11 13.10
C ASN A 311 -23.60 0.67 13.55
N ILE A 312 -24.16 -0.40 12.97
CA ILE A 312 -25.46 -0.95 13.36
C ILE A 312 -25.23 -2.23 14.15
N ILE A 313 -25.58 -2.21 15.44
CA ILE A 313 -25.28 -3.29 16.37
C ILE A 313 -26.56 -3.77 17.04
N THR A 314 -26.70 -5.10 17.17
CA THR A 314 -27.84 -5.68 17.87
C THR A 314 -27.53 -5.87 19.35
N GLU A 315 -28.33 -5.28 20.24
CA GLU A 315 -28.18 -5.41 21.68
C GLU A 315 -28.31 -6.88 22.14
N GLY A 316 -27.51 -7.26 23.13
CA GLY A 316 -27.52 -8.61 23.67
C GLY A 316 -26.76 -9.65 22.82
N THR A 317 -26.06 -9.19 21.77
CA THR A 317 -25.19 -10.04 20.99
C THR A 317 -23.73 -9.87 21.41
N ILE A 318 -22.89 -10.85 21.04
CA ILE A 318 -21.47 -10.79 21.30
C ILE A 318 -20.80 -9.61 20.59
N ASP A 319 -21.26 -9.21 19.42
CA ASP A 319 -20.75 -8.06 18.69
C ASP A 319 -20.96 -6.75 19.47
N CYS A 320 -22.11 -6.65 20.17
CA CYS A 320 -22.38 -5.53 21.08
C CYS A 320 -21.41 -5.49 22.26
N ASP A 321 -21.15 -6.62 22.86
CA ASP A 321 -20.21 -6.71 23.96
C ASP A 321 -18.79 -6.33 23.54
N ILE A 322 -18.29 -6.86 22.42
CA ILE A 322 -16.96 -6.54 21.88
C ILE A 322 -16.87 -5.06 21.51
N TYR A 323 -17.91 -4.51 20.89
CA TYR A 323 -17.95 -3.09 20.57
C TYR A 323 -17.84 -2.21 21.83
N ASP A 324 -18.76 -2.40 22.77
CA ASP A 324 -18.87 -1.54 23.95
C ASP A 324 -17.65 -1.62 24.88
N LYS A 325 -17.09 -2.82 25.04
CA LYS A 325 -16.03 -3.10 26.00
C LYS A 325 -14.61 -2.99 25.42
N CYS A 326 -14.46 -3.14 24.11
CA CYS A 326 -13.16 -3.17 23.48
C CYS A 326 -13.03 -2.12 22.36
N LEU A 327 -13.70 -2.27 21.23
CA LEU A 327 -13.47 -1.45 20.03
C LEU A 327 -13.73 0.03 20.22
N SER A 328 -14.83 0.38 20.94
CA SER A 328 -15.17 1.78 21.25
C SER A 328 -14.14 2.42 22.18
N ARG A 329 -13.63 1.67 23.15
CA ARG A 329 -12.63 2.17 24.12
C ARG A 329 -11.26 2.39 23.47
N ILE A 330 -10.85 1.50 22.55
CA ILE A 330 -9.60 1.66 21.77
C ILE A 330 -9.68 2.88 20.83
N GLY A 331 -10.89 3.34 20.50
CA GLY A 331 -11.09 4.52 19.66
C GLY A 331 -10.93 4.28 18.17
N VAL A 332 -11.07 3.04 17.71
CA VAL A 332 -10.89 2.61 16.30
C VAL A 332 -11.64 3.48 15.29
N PHE A 333 -12.79 4.02 15.70
CA PHE A 333 -13.65 4.80 14.81
C PHE A 333 -13.34 6.31 14.81
N ASN A 334 -12.72 6.83 15.87
CA ASN A 334 -12.55 8.28 16.08
C ASN A 334 -11.35 8.85 15.33
N SER A 335 -10.26 8.11 15.31
CA SER A 335 -9.01 8.52 14.66
C SER A 335 -8.33 7.34 13.99
N SER A 336 -7.48 7.61 13.02
CA SER A 336 -6.65 6.56 12.45
C SER A 336 -5.66 6.08 13.51
N ILE A 337 -5.62 4.77 13.74
CA ILE A 337 -4.74 4.15 14.74
C ILE A 337 -3.28 4.08 14.25
N GLY A 338 -3.02 4.46 13.00
CA GLY A 338 -1.67 4.64 12.46
C GLY A 338 -0.79 3.38 12.53
N ASP A 339 0.36 3.50 13.19
CA ASP A 339 1.41 2.47 13.22
C ASP A 339 1.15 1.30 14.18
N SER A 340 -0.03 1.20 14.77
CA SER A 340 -0.37 0.21 15.80
C SER A 340 -0.90 -1.13 15.26
N GLU A 341 -0.58 -1.48 13.99
CA GLU A 341 -1.07 -2.73 13.37
C GLU A 341 -0.70 -3.99 14.16
N GLU A 342 0.50 -4.02 14.75
CA GLU A 342 0.94 -5.15 15.57
C GLU A 342 0.08 -5.28 16.85
N ILE A 343 -0.18 -4.14 17.50
CA ILE A 343 -1.05 -4.09 18.69
C ILE A 343 -2.48 -4.52 18.35
N LEU A 344 -3.00 -4.07 17.21
CA LEU A 344 -4.33 -4.45 16.74
C LEU A 344 -4.43 -5.95 16.40
N GLY A 345 -3.36 -6.53 15.86
CA GLY A 345 -3.26 -7.97 15.62
C GLY A 345 -3.32 -8.78 16.92
N GLU A 346 -2.59 -8.35 17.96
CA GLU A 346 -2.65 -8.98 19.29
C GLU A 346 -4.06 -8.88 19.92
N VAL A 347 -4.69 -7.69 19.83
CA VAL A 347 -6.06 -7.46 20.31
C VAL A 347 -7.05 -8.43 19.63
N THR A 348 -6.92 -8.61 18.33
CA THR A 348 -7.75 -9.53 17.57
C THR A 348 -7.63 -10.96 18.11
N GLN A 349 -6.42 -11.45 18.30
CA GLN A 349 -6.16 -12.79 18.81
C GLN A 349 -6.72 -12.97 20.24
N GLU A 350 -6.57 -11.95 21.08
CA GLU A 350 -7.11 -11.99 22.46
C GLU A 350 -8.64 -11.99 22.46
N ILE A 351 -9.30 -11.23 21.58
CA ILE A 351 -10.78 -11.25 21.43
C ILE A 351 -11.25 -12.65 21.05
N TYR A 352 -10.63 -13.30 20.05
CA TYR A 352 -10.99 -14.66 19.67
C TYR A 352 -10.79 -15.65 20.82
N ASN A 353 -9.69 -15.56 21.54
CA ASN A 353 -9.42 -16.42 22.70
C ASN A 353 -10.50 -16.30 23.79
N ILE A 354 -11.03 -15.08 24.03
CA ILE A 354 -12.09 -14.88 25.03
C ILE A 354 -13.42 -15.43 24.53
N VAL A 355 -13.75 -15.18 23.28
CA VAL A 355 -14.99 -15.71 22.67
C VAL A 355 -15.00 -17.22 22.66
N GLU A 356 -13.86 -17.85 22.46
CA GLU A 356 -13.71 -19.32 22.50
C GLU A 356 -13.74 -19.92 23.92
N GLN A 357 -13.55 -19.09 24.96
CA GLN A 357 -13.61 -19.54 26.35
C GLN A 357 -15.06 -19.56 26.88
N TYR A 358 -15.86 -20.50 26.39
CA TYR A 358 -17.29 -20.63 26.77
C TYR A 358 -17.54 -20.99 28.23
N ILE A 359 -16.51 -21.36 28.98
CA ILE A 359 -16.56 -21.71 30.40
C ILE A 359 -16.63 -20.45 31.28
N LEU A 360 -16.25 -19.28 30.73
CA LEU A 360 -16.30 -18.04 31.48
C LEU A 360 -17.75 -17.57 31.67
N ASN A 361 -18.07 -17.19 32.89
CA ASN A 361 -19.33 -16.50 33.14
C ASN A 361 -19.32 -15.10 32.49
N PRO A 362 -20.49 -14.46 32.22
CA PRO A 362 -20.56 -13.16 31.57
C PRO A 362 -19.76 -12.05 32.26
N GLU A 363 -19.66 -12.07 33.57
CA GLU A 363 -18.90 -11.08 34.34
C GLU A 363 -17.38 -11.24 34.17
N GLU A 364 -16.87 -12.46 34.13
CA GLU A 364 -15.46 -12.75 33.91
C GLU A 364 -15.06 -12.41 32.48
N ARG A 365 -15.93 -12.71 31.51
CA ARG A 365 -15.74 -12.30 30.12
C ARG A 365 -15.64 -10.79 30.00
N ALA A 366 -16.60 -10.06 30.58
CA ALA A 366 -16.62 -8.61 30.57
C ALA A 366 -15.33 -7.99 31.17
N LYS A 367 -14.81 -8.56 32.27
CA LYS A 367 -13.55 -8.12 32.86
C LYS A 367 -12.36 -8.33 31.93
N LYS A 368 -12.28 -9.48 31.25
CA LYS A 368 -11.20 -9.77 30.30
C LYS A 368 -11.23 -8.85 29.07
N GLU A 369 -12.42 -8.60 28.51
CA GLU A 369 -12.61 -7.69 27.39
C GLU A 369 -12.16 -6.26 27.73
N LEU A 370 -12.49 -5.78 28.93
CA LEU A 370 -12.01 -4.50 29.45
C LEU A 370 -10.49 -4.47 29.63
N GLN A 371 -9.91 -5.56 30.14
CA GLN A 371 -8.46 -5.68 30.32
C GLN A 371 -7.70 -5.65 29.00
N ILE A 372 -8.22 -6.27 27.94
CA ILE A 372 -7.65 -6.19 26.59
C ILE A 372 -7.61 -4.75 26.12
N ALA A 373 -8.75 -4.03 26.22
CA ALA A 373 -8.82 -2.64 25.81
C ALA A 373 -7.82 -1.76 26.57
N ASP A 374 -7.75 -1.89 27.88
CA ASP A 374 -6.83 -1.11 28.73
C ASP A 374 -5.35 -1.42 28.42
N ASN A 375 -5.02 -2.70 28.13
CA ASN A 375 -3.68 -3.09 27.71
C ASN A 375 -3.32 -2.53 26.33
N ALA A 376 -4.25 -2.55 25.37
CA ALA A 376 -4.06 -1.98 24.05
C ALA A 376 -3.84 -0.47 24.11
N ILE A 377 -4.68 0.25 24.85
CA ILE A 377 -4.55 1.71 25.05
C ILE A 377 -3.20 2.03 25.66
N ARG A 378 -2.78 1.31 26.71
CA ARG A 378 -1.47 1.53 27.34
C ARG A 378 -0.32 1.29 26.36
N LYS A 379 -0.35 0.21 25.57
CA LYS A 379 0.66 -0.07 24.54
C LYS A 379 0.71 1.04 23.48
N MET A 380 -0.46 1.51 23.01
CA MET A 380 -0.54 2.61 22.05
C MET A 380 0.01 3.91 22.61
N GLN A 381 -0.32 4.26 23.86
CA GLN A 381 0.20 5.45 24.53
C GLN A 381 1.72 5.36 24.73
N GLU A 382 2.25 4.20 25.10
CA GLU A 382 3.69 3.99 25.23
C GLU A 382 4.39 4.10 23.87
N GLN A 383 3.81 3.55 22.80
CA GLN A 383 4.34 3.69 21.44
C GLN A 383 4.32 5.15 20.99
N GLN A 384 3.21 5.87 21.21
CA GLN A 384 3.10 7.28 20.87
C GLN A 384 4.12 8.12 21.66
N ARG A 385 4.27 7.87 22.96
CA ARG A 385 5.28 8.53 23.78
C ARG A 385 6.71 8.25 23.29
N LEU A 386 7.03 7.02 22.94
CA LEU A 386 8.32 6.66 22.37
C LEU A 386 8.58 7.39 21.04
N GLU A 387 7.55 7.59 20.23
CA GLU A 387 7.65 8.35 18.98
C GLU A 387 7.83 9.86 19.24
N GLU A 388 7.11 10.45 20.19
CA GLU A 388 7.28 11.84 20.60
C GLU A 388 8.69 12.07 21.21
N GLU A 389 9.16 11.14 22.05
CA GLU A 389 10.52 11.15 22.58
C GLU A 389 11.57 10.99 21.47
N LYS A 390 11.27 10.20 20.43
CA LYS A 390 12.12 10.06 19.24
C LYS A 390 12.25 11.39 18.50
N HIS A 391 11.17 12.13 18.27
CA HIS A 391 11.20 13.46 17.66
C HIS A 391 12.00 14.45 18.51
N THR A 392 11.78 14.47 19.82
CA THR A 392 12.49 15.35 20.75
C THR A 392 13.99 15.00 20.85
N PHE A 393 14.33 13.70 20.88
CA PHE A 393 15.71 13.21 20.96
C PHE A 393 16.53 13.56 19.71
N PHE A 394 15.93 13.42 18.53
CA PHE A 394 16.61 13.75 17.28
C PHE A 394 16.59 15.25 16.97
N GLY A 395 15.88 16.08 17.74
CA GLY A 395 15.79 17.52 17.53
C GLY A 395 15.15 17.89 16.19
N LEU A 396 14.34 16.98 15.67
CA LEU A 396 13.59 17.16 14.44
C LEU A 396 12.23 17.77 14.77
N ASP A 397 12.22 19.02 15.19
CA ASP A 397 11.08 19.90 14.90
C ASP A 397 11.17 20.22 13.40
N LEU A 398 10.95 19.19 12.58
CA LEU A 398 10.68 19.40 11.17
C LEU A 398 9.34 20.09 11.11
N SER A 399 9.35 21.42 11.01
CA SER A 399 8.14 22.18 10.73
C SER A 399 7.46 21.54 9.52
N GLU A 400 6.13 21.52 9.49
CA GLU A 400 5.36 21.03 8.32
C GLU A 400 5.87 21.63 7.00
N GLU A 401 6.45 22.84 7.05
CA GLU A 401 7.10 23.50 5.91
C GLU A 401 8.35 22.77 5.42
N VAL A 402 9.18 22.21 6.29
CA VAL A 402 10.39 21.48 5.87
C VAL A 402 10.01 20.13 5.28
N MET A 403 9.03 19.42 5.87
CA MET A 403 8.48 18.20 5.28
C MET A 403 7.78 18.45 3.94
N LYS A 404 6.97 19.51 3.82
CA LYS A 404 6.35 19.91 2.55
C LYS A 404 7.41 20.26 1.50
N ASN A 405 8.47 20.96 1.90
CA ASN A 405 9.57 21.30 0.99
C ASN A 405 10.37 20.05 0.60
N GLU A 406 10.66 19.13 1.52
CA GLU A 406 11.32 17.85 1.19
C GLU A 406 10.44 16.93 0.33
N MET A 407 9.12 16.91 0.54
CA MET A 407 8.18 16.20 -0.35
C MET A 407 8.08 16.86 -1.73
N GLN A 408 8.12 18.19 -1.80
CA GLN A 408 8.16 18.91 -3.08
C GLN A 408 9.51 18.70 -3.79
N ASP A 409 10.61 18.69 -3.06
CA ASP A 409 11.95 18.40 -3.59
C ASP A 409 12.13 16.92 -3.96
N ALA A 410 11.43 16.00 -3.28
CA ALA A 410 11.38 14.57 -3.61
C ALA A 410 10.44 14.25 -4.78
N THR A 411 9.56 15.18 -5.16
CA THR A 411 8.81 15.07 -6.43
C THR A 411 9.84 15.15 -7.54
N ASN A 412 10.09 14.03 -8.20
CA ASN A 412 11.12 13.92 -9.21
C ASN A 412 10.77 14.85 -10.38
N ILE A 413 11.31 16.06 -10.38
CA ILE A 413 11.02 17.13 -11.36
C ILE A 413 11.18 16.59 -12.79
N HIS A 414 12.11 15.65 -12.99
CA HIS A 414 12.37 15.00 -14.28
C HIS A 414 11.25 14.09 -14.77
N LEU A 415 10.43 13.54 -13.87
CA LEU A 415 9.31 12.67 -14.18
C LEU A 415 7.96 13.38 -14.06
N SER A 416 7.97 14.70 -13.84
CA SER A 416 6.73 15.47 -13.81
C SER A 416 6.03 15.44 -15.18
N ALA A 417 4.71 15.48 -15.17
CA ALA A 417 3.90 15.53 -16.38
C ALA A 417 4.36 16.66 -17.33
N GLN A 418 4.77 17.80 -16.78
CA GLN A 418 5.26 18.94 -17.53
C GLN A 418 6.62 18.67 -18.18
N ALA A 419 7.56 18.05 -17.46
CA ALA A 419 8.88 17.73 -18.01
C ALA A 419 8.78 16.71 -19.16
N ILE A 420 7.93 15.69 -19.01
CA ILE A 420 7.70 14.68 -20.04
C ILE A 420 7.02 15.31 -21.27
N ALA A 421 6.03 16.19 -21.07
CA ALA A 421 5.37 16.91 -22.15
C ALA A 421 6.37 17.76 -22.93
N GLN A 422 7.21 18.53 -22.24
CA GLN A 422 8.24 19.37 -22.86
C GLN A 422 9.28 18.55 -23.62
N LEU A 423 9.74 17.42 -23.07
CA LEU A 423 10.65 16.50 -23.75
C LEU A 423 10.05 16.00 -25.08
N VAL A 424 8.78 15.57 -25.05
CA VAL A 424 8.09 15.07 -26.24
C VAL A 424 7.84 16.18 -27.25
N GLU A 425 7.45 17.38 -26.82
CA GLU A 425 7.29 18.55 -27.70
C GLU A 425 8.61 18.89 -28.40
N THR A 426 9.69 19.02 -27.65
CA THR A 426 11.03 19.32 -28.19
C THR A 426 11.50 18.23 -29.17
N TYR A 427 11.20 16.97 -28.89
CA TYR A 427 11.49 15.86 -29.82
C TYR A 427 10.73 16.00 -31.15
N LEU A 428 9.43 16.29 -31.09
CA LEU A 428 8.60 16.43 -32.28
C LEU A 428 9.03 17.67 -33.10
N GLU A 429 9.38 18.78 -32.44
CA GLU A 429 9.90 19.98 -33.08
C GLU A 429 11.26 19.73 -33.77
N LYS A 430 12.17 18.99 -33.12
CA LYS A 430 13.46 18.61 -33.70
C LYS A 430 13.30 17.72 -34.93
N ARG A 431 12.30 16.84 -34.92
CA ARG A 431 12.04 15.91 -36.04
C ARG A 431 11.28 16.51 -37.20
N PHE A 432 10.38 17.46 -36.94
CA PHE A 432 9.41 17.91 -37.94
C PHE A 432 9.41 19.42 -38.17
N GLY A 433 10.22 20.17 -37.40
CA GLY A 433 10.31 21.64 -37.46
C GLY A 433 9.37 22.34 -36.49
N THR A 434 9.65 23.59 -36.21
CA THR A 434 8.93 24.45 -35.23
C THR A 434 7.73 25.18 -35.81
N ASP A 435 7.45 25.04 -37.12
CA ASP A 435 6.40 25.77 -37.82
C ASP A 435 4.97 25.38 -37.42
N LYS A 436 4.80 24.27 -36.69
CA LYS A 436 3.49 23.70 -36.32
C LYS A 436 3.53 23.15 -34.90
N GLN A 437 2.42 23.33 -34.21
CA GLN A 437 2.19 22.64 -32.93
C GLN A 437 1.70 21.21 -33.18
N TYR A 438 2.37 20.23 -32.59
CA TYR A 438 2.06 18.81 -32.71
C TYR A 438 1.21 18.30 -31.53
N ILE A 439 1.29 18.97 -30.37
CA ILE A 439 0.48 18.71 -29.19
C ILE A 439 -0.42 19.92 -28.96
N LEU A 440 -1.73 19.69 -29.05
CA LEU A 440 -2.76 20.72 -28.94
C LEU A 440 -3.58 20.52 -27.67
N GLY A 441 -4.04 21.61 -27.08
CA GLY A 441 -4.93 21.62 -25.91
C GLY A 441 -4.30 22.25 -24.68
N GLU A 442 -5.15 22.89 -23.87
CA GLU A 442 -4.78 23.45 -22.57
C GLU A 442 -5.17 22.48 -21.47
N GLY A 443 -4.43 22.45 -20.35
CA GLY A 443 -4.72 21.57 -19.21
C GLY A 443 -4.20 20.13 -19.38
N THR A 444 -4.87 19.17 -18.74
CA THR A 444 -4.44 17.77 -18.65
C THR A 444 -4.77 16.94 -19.89
N LEU A 445 -5.88 17.25 -20.59
CA LEU A 445 -6.23 16.59 -21.85
C LEU A 445 -5.53 17.29 -23.02
N LYS A 446 -4.77 16.54 -23.76
CA LYS A 446 -4.05 16.99 -24.95
C LYS A 446 -4.45 16.16 -26.18
N THR A 447 -4.16 16.69 -27.36
CA THR A 447 -4.37 15.97 -28.61
C THR A 447 -3.07 15.95 -29.40
N LEU A 448 -2.53 14.77 -29.64
CA LEU A 448 -1.39 14.58 -30.53
C LEU A 448 -1.86 14.60 -31.98
N ARG A 449 -1.30 15.51 -32.78
CA ARG A 449 -1.65 15.69 -34.21
C ARG A 449 -0.46 15.36 -35.09
N LEU A 450 -0.52 14.26 -35.80
CA LEU A 450 0.54 13.82 -36.72
C LEU A 450 -0.03 13.49 -38.10
N ASN A 451 0.57 14.02 -39.13
CA ASN A 451 0.24 13.64 -40.51
C ASN A 451 0.85 12.26 -40.85
N ALA A 452 0.55 11.71 -42.04
CA ALA A 452 1.03 10.38 -42.44
C ALA A 452 2.57 10.34 -42.55
N GLU A 453 3.21 11.38 -43.01
CA GLU A 453 4.67 11.45 -43.14
C GLU A 453 5.33 11.45 -41.76
N ASN A 454 4.83 12.25 -40.81
CA ASN A 454 5.34 12.33 -39.46
C ASN A 454 5.20 10.98 -38.72
N ARG A 455 4.06 10.28 -38.91
CA ARG A 455 3.88 8.95 -38.33
C ARG A 455 4.86 7.92 -38.90
N ASN A 456 5.16 7.98 -40.21
CA ASN A 456 6.15 7.07 -40.82
C ASN A 456 7.57 7.32 -40.28
N VAL A 457 7.94 8.58 -40.02
CA VAL A 457 9.23 8.90 -39.40
C VAL A 457 9.28 8.36 -37.97
N LEU A 458 8.22 8.59 -37.16
CA LEU A 458 8.15 8.04 -35.81
C LEU A 458 8.08 6.52 -35.80
N LEU A 459 7.50 5.88 -36.80
CA LEU A 459 7.52 4.43 -36.94
C LEU A 459 8.95 3.91 -37.16
N THR A 460 9.75 4.61 -37.95
CA THR A 460 11.17 4.28 -38.11
C THR A 460 11.94 4.38 -36.81
N ASP A 461 11.74 5.48 -36.07
CA ASP A 461 12.33 5.66 -34.74
C ASP A 461 11.86 4.60 -33.74
N PHE A 462 10.57 4.22 -33.79
CA PHE A 462 10.00 3.18 -32.95
C PHE A 462 10.61 1.79 -33.23
N LEU A 463 10.84 1.46 -34.51
CA LEU A 463 11.44 0.19 -34.89
C LEU A 463 12.91 0.05 -34.46
N SER A 464 13.58 1.16 -34.14
CA SER A 464 14.93 1.16 -33.57
C SER A 464 14.99 0.88 -32.07
N LEU A 465 13.82 0.92 -31.36
CA LEU A 465 13.75 0.60 -29.94
C LEU A 465 13.79 -0.93 -29.71
N ASP A 466 14.27 -1.33 -28.54
CA ASP A 466 14.18 -2.72 -28.10
C ASP A 466 12.73 -3.20 -28.04
N LYS A 467 12.45 -4.31 -28.74
CA LYS A 467 11.09 -4.87 -28.79
C LYS A 467 10.63 -5.36 -27.44
N GLN A 468 9.54 -4.81 -26.95
CA GLN A 468 8.87 -5.26 -25.71
C GLN A 468 7.50 -5.84 -26.02
N ALA A 469 7.20 -7.03 -25.47
CA ALA A 469 5.87 -7.65 -25.58
C ALA A 469 4.89 -6.99 -24.58
N ASN A 470 4.57 -5.70 -24.80
CA ASN A 470 3.74 -4.89 -23.91
C ASN A 470 2.53 -4.35 -24.68
N PRO A 471 1.31 -4.34 -24.11
CA PRO A 471 0.12 -3.75 -24.75
C PRO A 471 0.30 -2.30 -25.18
N VAL A 472 1.05 -1.47 -24.42
CA VAL A 472 1.33 -0.07 -24.75
C VAL A 472 2.15 0.04 -26.05
N TYR A 473 3.14 -0.84 -26.25
CA TYR A 473 3.94 -0.87 -27.48
C TYR A 473 3.08 -1.24 -28.69
N LYS A 474 2.18 -2.20 -28.55
CA LYS A 474 1.25 -2.60 -29.63
C LYS A 474 0.25 -1.49 -29.95
N ALA A 475 -0.27 -0.81 -28.93
CA ALA A 475 -1.18 0.31 -29.13
C ALA A 475 -0.50 1.46 -29.88
N TRP A 476 0.74 1.80 -29.50
CA TRP A 476 1.53 2.83 -30.18
C TRP A 476 1.86 2.46 -31.63
N GLU A 477 2.30 1.24 -31.90
CA GLU A 477 2.53 0.72 -33.25
C GLU A 477 1.26 0.79 -34.11
N ASN A 478 0.11 0.39 -33.57
CA ASN A 478 -1.18 0.51 -34.24
C ASN A 478 -1.54 1.95 -34.59
N TYR A 479 -1.31 2.90 -33.68
CA TYR A 479 -1.53 4.32 -33.95
C TYR A 479 -0.63 4.83 -35.08
N LEU A 480 0.64 4.48 -35.06
CA LEU A 480 1.59 4.90 -36.10
C LEU A 480 1.26 4.32 -37.49
N THR A 481 0.73 3.10 -37.53
CA THR A 481 0.37 2.38 -38.79
C THR A 481 -1.03 2.71 -39.28
N ASN A 482 -1.96 3.15 -38.40
CA ASN A 482 -3.34 3.47 -38.76
C ASN A 482 -3.48 4.84 -39.43
N LYS A 483 -4.66 5.06 -40.05
CA LYS A 483 -4.96 6.31 -40.77
C LYS A 483 -5.46 7.47 -39.87
N THR A 484 -5.56 7.28 -38.55
CA THR A 484 -6.03 8.30 -37.61
C THR A 484 -4.97 9.39 -37.42
N ALA A 485 -5.34 10.64 -37.70
CA ALA A 485 -4.43 11.79 -37.59
C ALA A 485 -4.34 12.37 -36.18
N PHE A 486 -5.26 12.01 -35.31
CA PHE A 486 -5.39 12.58 -33.97
C PHE A 486 -5.47 11.45 -32.93
N GLU A 487 -4.75 11.63 -31.82
CA GLU A 487 -4.79 10.78 -30.66
C GLU A 487 -5.01 11.63 -29.42
N LYS A 488 -5.98 11.26 -28.57
CA LYS A 488 -6.18 11.89 -27.28
C LYS A 488 -5.10 11.39 -26.34
N ILE A 489 -4.30 12.27 -25.78
CA ILE A 489 -3.20 11.94 -24.88
C ILE A 489 -3.29 12.73 -23.58
N THR A 490 -2.72 12.20 -22.55
CA THR A 490 -2.46 12.93 -21.30
C THR A 490 -1.11 12.54 -20.74
N PHE A 491 -0.48 13.48 -20.03
CA PHE A 491 0.74 13.25 -19.26
C PHE A 491 0.44 13.12 -17.75
N ASP A 492 -0.83 13.28 -17.37
CA ASP A 492 -1.31 13.24 -16.00
C ASP A 492 -1.90 11.86 -15.68
N GLY A 493 -1.35 11.19 -14.64
CA GLY A 493 -1.75 9.85 -14.25
C GLY A 493 -3.13 9.79 -13.59
N GLU A 494 -3.54 10.83 -12.87
CA GLU A 494 -4.87 10.90 -12.25
C GLU A 494 -5.93 11.04 -13.33
N TYR A 495 -5.69 11.96 -14.29
CA TYR A 495 -6.58 12.13 -15.42
C TYR A 495 -6.71 10.85 -16.27
N ALA A 496 -5.59 10.15 -16.52
CA ALA A 496 -5.59 8.90 -17.27
C ALA A 496 -6.40 7.79 -16.59
N THR A 497 -6.37 7.76 -15.26
CA THR A 497 -7.13 6.77 -14.46
C THR A 497 -8.64 7.04 -14.53
N GLU A 498 -9.03 8.31 -14.63
CA GLU A 498 -10.44 8.71 -14.72
C GLU A 498 -11.00 8.60 -16.15
N HIS A 499 -10.16 8.65 -17.19
CA HIS A 499 -10.54 8.72 -18.60
C HIS A 499 -9.83 7.65 -19.42
N GLN A 500 -10.38 6.43 -19.45
CA GLN A 500 -9.80 5.27 -20.14
C GLN A 500 -9.75 5.39 -21.67
N ASP A 501 -10.47 6.36 -22.27
CA ASP A 501 -10.43 6.68 -23.70
C ASP A 501 -9.23 7.56 -24.11
N THR A 502 -8.32 7.83 -23.17
CA THR A 502 -7.17 8.71 -23.35
C THR A 502 -5.87 7.93 -23.19
N THR A 503 -4.95 8.07 -24.13
CA THR A 503 -3.63 7.43 -24.07
C THR A 503 -2.72 8.13 -23.06
N PHE A 504 -2.29 7.41 -22.03
CA PHE A 504 -1.37 7.93 -21.03
C PHE A 504 0.08 7.85 -21.50
N ILE A 505 0.71 9.01 -21.67
CA ILE A 505 2.12 9.15 -22.03
C ILE A 505 2.97 9.15 -20.74
N MET A 506 3.20 7.96 -20.18
CA MET A 506 4.04 7.77 -19.01
C MET A 506 5.54 7.75 -19.38
N PRO A 507 6.47 7.88 -18.41
CA PRO A 507 7.93 7.85 -18.67
C PRO A 507 8.42 6.63 -19.46
N THR A 508 7.75 5.50 -19.34
CA THR A 508 8.09 4.26 -20.05
C THR A 508 7.40 4.10 -21.41
N HIS A 509 6.57 5.07 -21.81
CA HIS A 509 5.87 5.05 -23.09
C HIS A 509 6.87 5.08 -24.29
N PRO A 510 6.62 4.34 -25.39
CA PRO A 510 7.52 4.32 -26.53
C PRO A 510 7.89 5.71 -27.09
N LEU A 511 6.92 6.63 -27.17
CA LEU A 511 7.15 8.01 -27.62
C LEU A 511 8.18 8.74 -26.76
N VAL A 512 8.14 8.56 -25.44
CA VAL A 512 9.13 9.15 -24.52
C VAL A 512 10.50 8.51 -24.73
N LYS A 513 10.56 7.20 -24.93
CA LYS A 513 11.83 6.49 -25.22
C LYS A 513 12.45 6.92 -26.56
N GLN A 514 11.61 7.16 -27.59
CA GLN A 514 12.06 7.71 -28.87
C GLN A 514 12.66 9.13 -28.65
N ALA A 515 12.00 9.96 -27.84
CA ALA A 515 12.51 11.28 -27.50
C ALA A 515 13.87 11.21 -26.78
N ILE A 516 13.98 10.37 -25.77
CA ILE A 516 15.24 10.15 -25.03
C ILE A 516 16.36 9.71 -25.98
N ASN A 517 16.13 8.72 -26.83
CA ASN A 517 17.13 8.24 -27.79
C ASN A 517 17.56 9.31 -28.79
N CYS A 518 16.66 10.22 -29.16
CA CYS A 518 16.96 11.32 -30.08
C CYS A 518 17.94 12.36 -29.50
N PHE A 519 18.02 12.45 -28.17
CA PHE A 519 18.88 13.40 -27.45
C PHE A 519 20.07 12.76 -26.74
N ALA A 520 20.29 11.43 -26.89
CA ALA A 520 21.29 10.68 -26.12
C ALA A 520 22.75 10.88 -26.56
N ASP A 521 23.00 11.40 -27.75
CA ASP A 521 24.32 11.24 -28.39
C ASP A 521 25.33 12.39 -28.20
N ASP A 522 24.91 13.60 -27.75
CA ASP A 522 25.83 14.72 -27.58
C ASP A 522 25.52 15.59 -26.34
N PRO A 523 26.56 16.04 -25.59
CA PRO A 523 26.35 16.97 -24.49
C PRO A 523 25.76 18.30 -24.99
N VAL A 524 24.65 18.69 -24.37
CA VAL A 524 23.97 19.94 -24.74
C VAL A 524 24.78 21.11 -24.24
N GLN A 525 25.05 22.09 -25.15
CA GLN A 525 25.58 23.39 -24.75
C GLN A 525 24.44 24.37 -24.49
N CYS A 526 24.43 25.00 -23.33
CA CYS A 526 23.38 25.95 -22.96
C CYS A 526 23.93 27.21 -22.29
N TYR A 527 23.18 28.30 -22.48
CA TYR A 527 23.43 29.60 -21.85
C TYR A 527 22.15 30.00 -21.14
N LEU A 528 22.21 30.10 -19.82
CA LEU A 528 21.06 30.24 -18.96
C LEU A 528 21.15 31.52 -18.12
N SER A 529 20.02 32.16 -17.85
CA SER A 529 19.92 33.29 -16.93
C SER A 529 18.86 33.03 -15.84
N VAL A 530 19.18 33.41 -14.62
CA VAL A 530 18.28 33.29 -13.47
C VAL A 530 18.36 34.55 -12.61
N LYS A 531 17.18 34.95 -12.08
CA LYS A 531 17.10 36.00 -11.06
C LYS A 531 17.00 35.37 -9.71
N THR A 532 18.02 35.56 -8.89
CA THR A 532 18.07 34.96 -7.53
C THR A 532 18.97 35.76 -6.60
N THR A 533 18.65 35.72 -5.32
CA THR A 533 19.48 36.24 -4.25
C THR A 533 20.35 35.17 -3.58
N GLU A 534 20.21 33.91 -3.99
CA GLU A 534 20.93 32.77 -3.39
C GLU A 534 22.43 32.72 -3.80
N LEU A 535 22.76 33.35 -4.94
CA LEU A 535 24.14 33.49 -5.41
C LEU A 535 24.46 34.96 -5.79
N PRO A 536 25.71 35.39 -5.64
CA PRO A 536 26.13 36.72 -6.14
C PRO A 536 25.93 36.86 -7.64
N VAL A 537 25.66 38.10 -8.10
CA VAL A 537 25.57 38.40 -9.51
C VAL A 537 26.86 38.07 -10.23
N GLY A 538 26.79 37.26 -11.27
CA GLY A 538 27.97 36.80 -11.99
C GLY A 538 27.67 35.74 -13.05
N LYS A 539 28.73 35.28 -13.69
CA LYS A 539 28.70 34.19 -14.67
C LYS A 539 29.33 32.92 -14.01
N TYR A 540 28.59 31.85 -13.99
CA TYR A 540 28.97 30.58 -13.38
C TYR A 540 29.05 29.51 -14.47
N PRO A 541 30.25 29.14 -14.96
CA PRO A 541 30.40 28.02 -15.85
C PRO A 541 30.11 26.73 -15.06
N PHE A 542 29.37 25.81 -15.69
CA PHE A 542 29.00 24.55 -15.08
C PHE A 542 29.03 23.40 -16.09
N ILE A 543 29.21 22.19 -15.56
CA ILE A 543 29.05 20.94 -16.30
C ILE A 543 28.15 20.03 -15.47
N VAL A 544 27.15 19.44 -16.10
CA VAL A 544 26.27 18.43 -15.46
C VAL A 544 26.72 17.05 -15.92
N TYR A 545 26.98 16.20 -14.97
CA TYR A 545 27.27 14.78 -15.16
C TYR A 545 26.17 13.91 -14.59
N GLU A 546 25.84 12.81 -15.26
CA GLU A 546 25.10 11.70 -14.70
C GLU A 546 26.09 10.67 -14.16
N TRP A 547 25.95 10.33 -12.89
CA TRP A 547 26.66 9.23 -12.26
C TRP A 547 25.72 8.05 -12.10
N GLN A 548 26.01 6.95 -12.82
CA GLN A 548 25.27 5.71 -12.74
C GLN A 548 26.01 4.73 -11.84
N TYR A 549 25.46 4.48 -10.66
CA TYR A 549 25.97 3.47 -9.72
C TYR A 549 25.50 2.10 -10.17
N LYS A 550 26.43 1.19 -10.47
CA LYS A 550 26.12 -0.19 -10.88
C LYS A 550 26.51 -1.18 -9.79
N GLY A 551 25.76 -2.27 -9.64
CA GLY A 551 26.05 -3.37 -8.72
C GLY A 551 25.11 -3.43 -7.53
N VAL A 552 25.66 -3.45 -6.31
CA VAL A 552 24.93 -3.76 -5.06
C VAL A 552 23.82 -2.76 -4.74
N LYS A 553 24.01 -1.50 -5.08
CA LYS A 553 23.05 -0.40 -4.85
C LYS A 553 23.00 0.44 -6.13
N PRO A 554 22.26 -0.02 -7.14
CA PRO A 554 22.09 0.76 -8.36
C PRO A 554 21.34 2.03 -8.06
N ASP A 555 21.89 3.15 -8.54
CA ASP A 555 21.33 4.48 -8.38
C ASP A 555 21.81 5.39 -9.52
N ASN A 556 21.11 6.50 -9.77
CA ASN A 556 21.53 7.52 -10.71
C ASN A 556 21.53 8.87 -10.00
N GLU A 557 22.59 9.61 -10.14
CA GLU A 557 22.76 10.93 -9.53
C GLU A 557 23.20 11.95 -10.58
N LEU A 558 22.57 13.14 -10.56
CA LEU A 558 23.04 14.28 -11.32
C LEU A 558 23.98 15.13 -10.48
N VAL A 559 25.19 15.29 -10.96
CA VAL A 559 26.24 16.04 -10.29
C VAL A 559 26.61 17.26 -11.12
N VAL A 560 26.47 18.44 -10.55
CA VAL A 560 26.89 19.69 -11.20
C VAL A 560 28.24 20.13 -10.66
N ILE A 561 29.16 20.36 -11.56
CA ILE A 561 30.50 20.88 -11.25
C ILE A 561 30.58 22.33 -11.68
N THR A 562 31.01 23.19 -10.80
CA THR A 562 31.19 24.62 -11.04
C THR A 562 32.47 25.15 -10.39
N SER A 563 32.95 26.31 -10.82
CA SER A 563 34.26 26.86 -10.40
C SER A 563 34.38 27.29 -8.94
N ASN A 564 33.25 27.45 -8.21
CA ASN A 564 33.25 28.08 -6.88
C ASN A 564 32.83 27.15 -5.75
N ASN A 565 32.93 25.85 -5.87
CA ASN A 565 32.50 24.85 -4.87
C ASN A 565 31.07 25.07 -4.36
N ILE A 566 30.18 25.52 -5.23
CA ILE A 566 28.77 25.69 -4.93
C ILE A 566 28.12 24.32 -4.85
N ASP A 567 27.18 24.15 -3.92
CA ASP A 567 26.46 22.89 -3.76
C ASP A 567 25.76 22.45 -5.06
N SER A 568 25.97 21.20 -5.46
CA SER A 568 25.41 20.62 -6.68
C SER A 568 23.89 20.70 -6.73
N LYS A 569 23.20 20.50 -5.61
CA LYS A 569 21.75 20.58 -5.51
C LYS A 569 21.24 21.99 -5.72
N LEU A 570 21.90 22.98 -5.13
CA LEU A 570 21.58 24.38 -5.33
C LEU A 570 21.75 24.78 -6.81
N MET A 571 22.86 24.37 -7.43
CA MET A 571 23.06 24.68 -8.86
C MET A 571 22.02 24.02 -9.75
N LEU A 572 21.64 22.75 -9.49
CA LEU A 572 20.56 22.10 -10.21
C LEU A 572 19.24 22.86 -10.09
N LYS A 573 18.86 23.26 -8.87
CA LYS A 573 17.66 24.07 -8.63
C LYS A 573 17.66 25.38 -9.44
N LEU A 574 18.79 26.07 -9.48
CA LEU A 574 18.92 27.32 -10.24
C LEU A 574 18.89 27.10 -11.75
N ILE A 575 19.51 26.03 -12.25
CA ILE A 575 19.45 25.64 -13.65
C ILE A 575 18.00 25.37 -14.08
N TYR A 576 17.22 24.66 -13.26
CA TYR A 576 15.80 24.39 -13.57
C TYR A 576 14.93 25.63 -13.61
N ASN A 577 15.22 26.62 -12.77
CA ASN A 577 14.45 27.86 -12.69
C ASN A 577 14.98 28.95 -13.64
N SER A 578 15.91 28.61 -14.50
CA SER A 578 16.54 29.56 -15.46
C SER A 578 15.81 29.60 -16.80
N SER A 579 16.04 30.62 -17.54
CA SER A 579 15.59 30.81 -18.92
C SER A 579 16.79 30.92 -19.87
N ASP A 580 16.59 30.55 -21.14
CA ASP A 580 17.62 30.68 -22.15
C ASP A 580 17.97 32.14 -22.37
N PHE A 581 19.26 32.42 -22.54
CA PHE A 581 19.69 33.71 -22.98
C PHE A 581 20.68 33.60 -24.15
N SER A 582 20.57 34.51 -25.13
CA SER A 582 21.49 34.57 -26.26
C SER A 582 22.83 35.17 -25.82
N SER A 583 23.92 34.39 -25.91
CA SER A 583 25.26 34.79 -25.48
C SER A 583 26.21 35.01 -26.65
N GLU A 584 27.11 35.96 -26.48
CA GLU A 584 28.36 36.01 -27.23
C GLU A 584 29.26 34.81 -26.77
N GLN A 585 29.99 34.21 -27.72
CA GLN A 585 30.88 33.08 -27.47
C GLN A 585 31.86 33.41 -26.32
N SER A 586 31.73 32.74 -25.20
CA SER A 586 32.61 32.90 -24.04
C SER A 586 33.50 31.67 -23.94
N THR A 587 34.80 31.87 -23.89
CA THR A 587 35.81 30.87 -23.52
C THR A 587 35.78 30.68 -21.99
N ALA A 588 34.95 29.73 -21.50
CA ALA A 588 34.91 29.37 -20.10
C ALA A 588 35.97 28.30 -19.80
N PRO A 589 36.53 28.24 -18.58
CA PRO A 589 37.56 27.25 -18.19
C PRO A 589 36.96 25.86 -17.91
N PHE A 590 36.37 25.22 -18.91
CA PHE A 590 35.74 23.92 -18.77
C PHE A 590 36.74 22.82 -18.47
N ASP A 591 37.98 22.92 -18.93
CA ASP A 591 39.04 21.92 -18.64
C ASP A 591 39.35 21.80 -17.15
N GLU A 592 39.30 22.91 -16.41
CA GLU A 592 39.51 22.92 -14.94
C GLU A 592 38.32 22.23 -14.23
N LEU A 593 37.09 22.42 -14.74
CA LEU A 593 35.90 21.76 -14.22
C LEU A 593 35.94 20.24 -14.47
N GLU A 594 36.47 19.80 -15.60
CA GLU A 594 36.63 18.38 -15.91
C GLU A 594 37.66 17.73 -14.99
N GLN A 595 38.75 18.41 -14.66
CA GLN A 595 39.72 17.92 -13.68
C GLN A 595 39.13 17.83 -12.28
N THR A 596 38.37 18.82 -11.89
CA THR A 596 37.63 18.83 -10.60
C THR A 596 36.64 17.67 -10.52
N HIS A 597 35.88 17.46 -11.59
CA HIS A 597 34.97 16.31 -11.71
C HIS A 597 35.70 15.00 -11.59
N PHE A 598 36.81 14.79 -12.33
CA PHE A 598 37.54 13.55 -12.31
C PHE A 598 38.09 13.22 -10.90
N THR A 599 38.56 14.22 -10.18
CA THR A 599 39.07 14.04 -8.81
C THR A 599 37.93 13.65 -7.85
N LEU A 600 36.79 14.30 -7.92
CA LEU A 600 35.62 14.02 -7.11
C LEU A 600 35.03 12.64 -7.43
N TRP A 601 34.85 12.35 -8.74
CA TRP A 601 34.33 11.05 -9.20
C TRP A 601 35.22 9.89 -8.76
N LYS A 602 36.57 10.02 -8.89
CA LYS A 602 37.51 8.99 -8.47
C LYS A 602 37.40 8.69 -6.97
N ALA A 603 37.36 9.73 -6.14
CA ALA A 603 37.23 9.58 -4.69
C ALA A 603 35.89 8.93 -4.30
N THR A 604 34.80 9.34 -4.95
CA THR A 604 33.48 8.77 -4.71
C THR A 604 33.40 7.32 -5.17
N LYS A 605 33.98 6.98 -6.31
CA LYS A 605 34.05 5.61 -6.83
C LYS A 605 34.82 4.69 -5.89
N GLU A 606 35.99 5.10 -5.40
CA GLU A 606 36.80 4.32 -4.43
C GLU A 606 36.00 4.06 -3.14
N LYS A 607 35.30 5.08 -2.64
CA LYS A 607 34.41 4.95 -1.48
C LYS A 607 33.27 3.97 -1.73
N TYR A 608 32.56 4.12 -2.85
CA TYR A 608 31.47 3.25 -3.25
C TYR A 608 31.90 1.77 -3.37
N LEU A 609 33.06 1.51 -4.02
CA LEU A 609 33.59 0.16 -4.15
C LEU A 609 33.92 -0.46 -2.80
N THR A 610 34.49 0.33 -1.87
CA THR A 610 34.79 -0.13 -0.51
C THR A 610 33.53 -0.49 0.26
N GLU A 611 32.49 0.37 0.19
CA GLU A 611 31.18 0.12 0.80
C GLU A 611 30.49 -1.10 0.17
N ALA A 612 30.53 -1.23 -1.15
CA ALA A 612 29.96 -2.37 -1.87
C ALA A 612 30.62 -3.70 -1.46
N GLN A 613 31.95 -3.74 -1.35
CA GLN A 613 32.67 -4.91 -0.88
C GLN A 613 32.26 -5.31 0.55
N GLN A 614 32.11 -4.35 1.45
CA GLN A 614 31.66 -4.61 2.82
C GLN A 614 30.24 -5.18 2.84
N ILE A 615 29.30 -4.62 2.04
CA ILE A 615 27.93 -5.09 1.94
C ILE A 615 27.87 -6.52 1.37
N ILE A 616 28.64 -6.81 0.34
CA ILE A 616 28.67 -8.15 -0.27
C ILE A 616 29.26 -9.16 0.69
N ARG A 617 30.35 -8.82 1.38
CA ARG A 617 30.93 -9.67 2.42
C ARG A 617 29.90 -9.99 3.51
N PHE A 618 29.16 -8.99 3.99
CA PHE A 618 28.09 -9.16 4.97
C PHE A 618 26.98 -10.08 4.44
N LYS A 619 26.53 -9.89 3.17
CA LYS A 619 25.53 -10.76 2.55
C LYS A 619 26.01 -12.22 2.45
N LEU A 620 27.27 -12.44 2.11
CA LEU A 620 27.87 -13.77 2.05
C LEU A 620 27.93 -14.44 3.43
N GLU A 621 28.36 -13.74 4.47
CA GLU A 621 28.39 -14.25 5.84
C GLU A 621 26.97 -14.57 6.35
N SER A 622 26.01 -13.73 6.05
CA SER A 622 24.59 -13.97 6.38
C SER A 622 24.03 -15.19 5.66
N LEU A 623 24.35 -15.35 4.37
CA LEU A 623 23.94 -16.51 3.57
C LEU A 623 24.50 -17.80 4.14
N VAL A 624 25.79 -17.83 4.52
CA VAL A 624 26.46 -18.98 5.15
C VAL A 624 25.79 -19.33 6.49
N SER A 625 25.54 -18.32 7.33
CA SER A 625 24.90 -18.52 8.63
C SER A 625 23.48 -19.08 8.50
N SER A 626 22.71 -18.56 7.55
CA SER A 626 21.33 -19.03 7.25
C SER A 626 21.33 -20.48 6.76
N GLN A 627 22.24 -20.82 5.83
CA GLN A 627 22.37 -22.19 5.32
C GLN A 627 22.74 -23.17 6.44
N GLN A 628 23.74 -22.84 7.26
CA GLN A 628 24.14 -23.68 8.38
C GLN A 628 22.97 -23.95 9.36
N GLY A 629 22.13 -22.93 9.61
CA GLY A 629 20.91 -23.07 10.42
C GLY A 629 19.89 -24.04 9.80
N GLN A 630 19.66 -23.94 8.51
CA GLN A 630 18.74 -24.81 7.78
C GLN A 630 19.25 -26.27 7.69
N VAL A 631 20.54 -26.45 7.40
CA VAL A 631 21.19 -27.77 7.37
C VAL A 631 21.06 -28.45 8.72
N ARG A 632 21.42 -27.77 9.82
CA ARG A 632 21.29 -28.31 11.18
C ARG A 632 19.85 -28.70 11.54
N ALA A 633 18.87 -27.91 11.10
CA ALA A 633 17.46 -28.21 11.34
C ALA A 633 17.03 -29.50 10.63
N ILE A 634 17.44 -29.69 9.37
CA ILE A 634 17.13 -30.90 8.59
C ILE A 634 17.89 -32.12 9.15
N GLU A 635 19.15 -31.98 9.50
CA GLU A 635 19.96 -33.05 10.13
C GLU A 635 19.37 -33.51 11.47
N ASN A 636 18.91 -32.58 12.30
CA ASN A 636 18.21 -32.90 13.54
C ASN A 636 16.89 -33.66 13.31
N GLN A 637 16.21 -33.38 12.20
CA GLN A 637 14.99 -34.12 11.82
C GLN A 637 15.33 -35.50 11.26
N LEU A 638 16.40 -35.61 10.48
CA LEU A 638 16.92 -36.90 9.97
C LEU A 638 17.34 -37.83 11.11
N SER A 639 18.00 -37.32 12.14
CA SER A 639 18.45 -38.13 13.29
C SER A 639 17.31 -38.67 14.14
N LYS A 640 16.15 -38.02 14.14
CA LYS A 640 14.96 -38.40 14.90
C LYS A 640 13.99 -39.29 14.14
N THR A 641 14.16 -39.48 12.82
CA THR A 641 13.21 -40.20 11.96
C THR A 641 13.71 -41.61 11.65
N THR A 642 12.84 -42.61 11.90
CA THR A 642 13.10 -44.02 11.55
C THR A 642 12.51 -44.42 10.18
N ASN A 643 11.69 -43.56 9.55
CA ASN A 643 11.00 -43.86 8.30
C ASN A 643 11.90 -43.59 7.09
N GLU A 644 12.24 -44.62 6.32
CA GLU A 644 13.15 -44.54 5.15
C GLU A 644 12.66 -43.58 4.06
N ARG A 645 11.35 -43.47 3.79
CA ARG A 645 10.80 -42.54 2.80
C ARG A 645 11.03 -41.08 3.22
N ILE A 646 10.90 -40.77 4.51
CA ILE A 646 11.14 -39.44 5.03
C ILE A 646 12.64 -39.11 4.99
N LYS A 647 13.52 -40.08 5.25
CA LYS A 647 14.97 -39.92 5.15
C LYS A 647 15.38 -39.52 3.72
N VAL A 648 14.91 -40.29 2.72
CA VAL A 648 15.20 -39.99 1.29
C VAL A 648 14.70 -38.61 0.89
N MET A 649 13.48 -38.22 1.32
CA MET A 649 12.96 -36.89 1.06
C MET A 649 13.80 -35.77 1.67
N ARG A 650 14.28 -35.96 2.92
CA ARG A 650 15.10 -34.97 3.62
C ARG A 650 16.53 -34.88 3.05
N GLN A 651 17.10 -36.00 2.58
CA GLN A 651 18.37 -36.00 1.85
C GLN A 651 18.25 -35.20 0.54
N GLY A 652 17.17 -35.41 -0.25
CA GLY A 652 16.93 -34.62 -1.44
C GLY A 652 16.64 -33.13 -1.15
N GLN A 653 16.19 -32.78 0.05
CA GLN A 653 16.11 -31.39 0.48
C GLN A 653 17.48 -30.79 0.77
N LEU A 654 18.38 -31.53 1.41
CA LEU A 654 19.76 -31.08 1.66
C LEU A 654 20.51 -30.80 0.36
N GLU A 655 20.44 -31.72 -0.62
CA GLU A 655 21.07 -31.56 -1.93
C GLU A 655 20.58 -30.30 -2.67
N ARG A 656 19.26 -30.06 -2.69
CA ARG A 656 18.70 -28.85 -3.31
C ARG A 656 19.09 -27.58 -2.57
N LEU A 657 19.20 -27.64 -1.25
CA LEU A 657 19.60 -26.52 -0.41
C LEU A 657 21.07 -26.17 -0.67
N GLU A 658 21.94 -27.15 -0.84
CA GLU A 658 23.35 -26.98 -1.17
C GLU A 658 23.54 -26.41 -2.57
N GLN A 659 22.80 -26.92 -3.56
CA GLN A 659 22.82 -26.39 -4.93
C GLN A 659 22.36 -24.92 -4.96
N SER A 660 21.22 -24.61 -4.35
CA SER A 660 20.69 -23.23 -4.27
C SER A 660 21.65 -22.27 -3.54
N PHE A 661 22.37 -22.77 -2.53
CA PHE A 661 23.36 -21.98 -1.83
C PHE A 661 24.55 -21.64 -2.73
N ASN A 662 25.09 -22.61 -3.45
CA ASN A 662 26.23 -22.42 -4.34
C ASN A 662 25.88 -21.42 -5.46
N GLU A 663 24.70 -21.56 -6.07
CA GLU A 663 24.21 -20.61 -7.08
C GLU A 663 24.10 -19.17 -6.53
N LYS A 664 23.54 -19.00 -5.33
CA LYS A 664 23.43 -17.69 -4.68
C LYS A 664 24.79 -17.11 -4.29
N GLN A 665 25.71 -17.96 -3.83
CA GLN A 665 27.06 -17.54 -3.46
C GLN A 665 27.85 -17.05 -4.69
N GLU A 666 27.80 -17.79 -5.80
CA GLU A 666 28.43 -17.38 -7.06
C GLU A 666 27.84 -16.09 -7.61
N LYS A 667 26.51 -15.96 -7.57
CA LYS A 667 25.84 -14.72 -7.98
C LYS A 667 26.30 -13.53 -7.16
N LEU A 668 26.36 -13.66 -5.83
CA LEU A 668 26.84 -12.57 -4.95
C LEU A 668 28.30 -12.22 -5.17
N LYS A 669 29.16 -13.20 -5.41
CA LYS A 669 30.57 -12.94 -5.76
C LYS A 669 30.70 -12.21 -7.09
N GLY A 670 29.92 -12.60 -8.10
CA GLY A 670 29.90 -11.92 -9.40
C GLY A 670 29.26 -10.51 -9.37
N GLU A 671 28.54 -10.15 -8.31
CA GLU A 671 28.05 -8.78 -8.13
C GLU A 671 29.16 -7.78 -7.81
N ILE A 672 30.27 -8.21 -7.21
CA ILE A 672 31.44 -7.35 -6.92
C ILE A 672 32.03 -6.80 -8.22
N ASP A 673 32.19 -7.67 -9.20
CA ASP A 673 32.81 -7.32 -10.49
C ASP A 673 31.93 -6.39 -11.33
N LYS A 674 30.64 -6.30 -10.99
CA LYS A 674 29.68 -5.41 -11.64
C LYS A 674 29.53 -4.06 -10.94
N CYS A 675 30.15 -3.88 -9.78
CA CYS A 675 30.10 -2.60 -9.07
C CYS A 675 30.98 -1.57 -9.75
N ASP A 676 30.38 -0.49 -10.21
CA ASP A 676 31.07 0.64 -10.84
C ASP A 676 30.26 1.92 -10.71
N ILE A 677 30.92 3.07 -10.89
CA ILE A 677 30.28 4.35 -11.15
C ILE A 677 30.65 4.79 -12.56
N ILE A 678 29.70 4.76 -13.46
CA ILE A 678 29.87 5.28 -14.82
C ILE A 678 29.47 6.75 -14.82
N SER A 679 30.34 7.59 -15.33
CA SER A 679 30.06 9.03 -15.47
C SER A 679 29.88 9.39 -16.94
N SER A 680 28.77 10.04 -17.25
CA SER A 680 28.47 10.60 -18.58
C SER A 680 28.22 12.11 -18.49
N LYS A 681 28.81 12.88 -19.42
CA LYS A 681 28.63 14.32 -19.50
C LYS A 681 27.33 14.60 -20.25
N LEU A 682 26.39 15.31 -19.60
CA LEU A 682 25.06 15.60 -20.16
C LEU A 682 24.98 17.04 -20.72
N VAL A 683 25.40 18.02 -19.92
CA VAL A 683 25.22 19.43 -20.23
C VAL A 683 26.48 20.22 -19.91
N VAL A 684 26.84 21.14 -20.76
CA VAL A 684 27.88 22.14 -20.55
C VAL A 684 27.29 23.51 -20.74
N GLY A 685 27.48 24.42 -19.79
CA GLY A 685 26.84 25.71 -19.91
C GLY A 685 27.42 26.82 -19.03
N ILE A 686 26.84 27.99 -19.16
CA ILE A 686 27.11 29.16 -18.32
C ILE A 686 25.78 29.63 -17.75
N LEU A 687 25.69 29.68 -16.44
CA LEU A 687 24.57 30.27 -15.70
C LEU A 687 24.90 31.72 -15.37
N ARG A 688 24.11 32.66 -15.83
CA ARG A 688 24.17 34.09 -15.48
C ARG A 688 23.19 34.35 -14.35
N VAL A 689 23.69 34.80 -13.21
CA VAL A 689 22.85 35.26 -12.09
C VAL A 689 22.65 36.77 -12.24
N GLU A 690 21.39 37.17 -12.21
CA GLU A 690 20.94 38.58 -12.28
C GLU A 690 20.18 38.91 -10.97
N ASN A 691 20.11 40.22 -10.64
CA ASN A 691 19.35 40.71 -9.49
C ASN A 691 17.83 40.66 -9.70
#